data_7cac969105269d20eb1b29e8116a2fb3
#
_entry.id   7cac969105269d20eb1b29e8116a2fb3
#
_cell.length_a   1.000
_cell.length_b   1.000
_cell.length_c   1.000
_cell.angle_alpha   90.00
_cell.angle_beta   90.00
_cell.angle_gamma   90.00
#
_symmetry.space_group_name_H-M   'P 1'
#
loop_
_entity.id
_entity.type
_entity.pdbx_description
1 polymer ?
#
loop_
_entity_poly.entity_id
_entity_poly.type
_entity_poly.pdbx_seq_one_letter_code
_entity_poly.pdbx_strand_id
1 'polypeptide(L)'
;MNRPDSIQLAIANPPQESAPDDAFWYKDSIIYQLHVKAFFDSNNDGIGDFRGLVKKLDYIQELGVSAIWLLPFYPSPLRDDGYDIADYHHVNPDYGATADFRQLVREAHRRNLRVITELVVNHTSDQHPWFQAARRAPPDSVKRNYYVWSDSDSKYAGTRIIFTDTEASNWTWDPVAKAYYWHRFFSHQPDLNFDNPSVLKAIVRTMRYWLDLGVDGFRLDAIPYLCEREGTNNENLPETHAVVKRIRAVIDAHYKDRMLLAEANQWPEDVRDYFGDGDECHMAYHFPLMPRMYMAIAQEDRHPIVEIMRQTPDIPENCQWAIFLRNHDELTLEMVTHRERDYMYRIYAADKRARINLGIRRRLAPLMDNDPEKIKLMNSLLLSMPGSPILYYGDEIGMGDNVYLGDRNGVRTPMQWSPERNAGFSLADPQSLYLPPVMDPVYGYQAVNVEAQSRDPSSLLNWTRRVLVVRKAHRVFGRGTLEFLNPGNRKILAYLREHGDESILCVANLARSAQPVELDLARYKGRVPVELLGRTAFPPVGDLPYLLTLPGHAFYWFRLAAGEEVPAWHEERTPRDELPILVLFDGWHSFFRDRVVPWRISLAERVRAQLEREVLPPFMISQRWYSAKGNVPQRAVLIDHVEWNAGNGSWLVALFGAGEESGEACTYFLPLTLMWESEAEDRLRKLAPATIARVRQQAQTGVLGDAFGDEKFCRALVVAMEAGQELRCARGTIRFLSTQAFAELAGPALHDLPVSTPGAQSSNTTMVLGERLFLKGYRRLHAGINPEAEIGRFLTEVAHFRHSVPVAGTVEYIADDGAAMTLALLQGYVENQGDGWQYTLGYLERFFEQCNTDASPPENSAEEH
;
A
#
# COMPACT_ATOMS: atom_id res chain seq x y z
N MET A 1 -18.02 -19.39 36.65
CA MET A 1 -17.01 -19.74 35.64
C MET A 1 -16.94 -18.55 34.69
N ASN A 2 -15.89 -17.76 34.84
CA ASN A 2 -15.70 -16.48 34.17
C ASN A 2 -15.29 -16.68 32.68
N ARG A 3 -15.99 -16.00 31.80
CA ARG A 3 -15.56 -15.87 30.40
C ARG A 3 -14.33 -14.96 30.35
N PRO A 4 -13.29 -15.25 29.57
CA PRO A 4 -12.22 -14.31 29.34
C PRO A 4 -12.71 -13.19 28.39
N ASP A 5 -12.42 -11.95 28.81
CA ASP A 5 -12.73 -10.74 28.05
C ASP A 5 -12.00 -10.74 26.69
N SER A 6 -12.77 -10.54 25.64
CA SER A 6 -12.27 -10.27 24.32
C SER A 6 -11.55 -8.92 24.30
N ILE A 7 -10.27 -8.91 24.01
CA ILE A 7 -9.50 -7.72 23.72
C ILE A 7 -10.04 -7.12 22.41
N GLN A 8 -10.97 -6.20 22.51
CA GLN A 8 -11.32 -5.29 21.43
C GLN A 8 -10.15 -4.32 21.26
N LEU A 9 -9.37 -4.50 20.21
CA LEU A 9 -8.51 -3.45 19.68
C LEU A 9 -9.42 -2.30 19.24
N ALA A 10 -9.57 -1.30 20.10
CA ALA A 10 -10.22 -0.05 19.77
C ALA A 10 -9.35 0.66 18.71
N ILE A 11 -9.71 0.47 17.44
CA ILE A 11 -9.30 1.38 16.39
C ILE A 11 -10.10 2.65 16.65
N ALA A 12 -9.47 3.64 17.25
CA ALA A 12 -10.03 4.98 17.34
C ALA A 12 -10.06 5.53 15.91
N ASN A 13 -11.23 5.44 15.28
CA ASN A 13 -11.49 6.24 14.08
C ASN A 13 -11.48 7.72 14.53
N PRO A 14 -10.72 8.60 13.85
CA PRO A 14 -10.91 10.02 14.03
C PRO A 14 -12.37 10.36 13.69
N PRO A 15 -13.00 11.32 14.35
CA PRO A 15 -14.36 11.72 14.04
C PRO A 15 -14.42 12.13 12.56
N GLN A 16 -15.10 11.34 11.74
CA GLN A 16 -15.44 11.75 10.37
C GLN A 16 -16.45 12.88 10.49
N GLU A 17 -15.97 14.10 10.35
CA GLU A 17 -16.81 15.19 9.86
C GLU A 17 -17.41 14.71 8.54
N SER A 18 -18.72 14.81 8.37
CA SER A 18 -19.41 14.58 7.11
C SER A 18 -18.68 15.42 6.04
N ALA A 19 -17.92 14.74 5.16
CA ALA A 19 -17.23 15.42 4.08
C ALA A 19 -18.26 16.24 3.30
N PRO A 20 -17.97 17.49 2.92
CA PRO A 20 -18.83 18.29 2.05
C PRO A 20 -19.11 17.47 0.78
N ASP A 21 -20.31 17.58 0.20
CA ASP A 21 -20.75 16.92 -1.02
C ASP A 21 -19.61 16.89 -2.06
N ASP A 22 -18.93 15.76 -2.16
CA ASP A 22 -17.81 15.59 -3.10
C ASP A 22 -18.40 15.16 -4.44
N ALA A 23 -18.53 16.09 -5.36
CA ALA A 23 -19.05 15.85 -6.71
C ALA A 23 -18.25 14.77 -7.46
N PHE A 24 -17.01 14.49 -7.05
CA PHE A 24 -16.11 13.51 -7.64
C PHE A 24 -15.95 12.25 -6.79
N TRP A 25 -16.94 11.90 -5.97
CA TRP A 25 -16.91 10.73 -5.10
C TRP A 25 -16.50 9.43 -5.82
N TYR A 26 -16.89 9.28 -7.08
CA TYR A 26 -16.60 8.12 -7.91
C TYR A 26 -15.08 7.94 -8.20
N LYS A 27 -14.28 9.02 -8.12
CA LYS A 27 -12.82 8.93 -8.34
C LYS A 27 -12.11 8.20 -7.19
N ASP A 28 -12.63 8.34 -5.97
CA ASP A 28 -12.06 7.71 -4.78
C ASP A 28 -12.78 6.41 -4.40
N SER A 29 -13.88 6.08 -5.12
CA SER A 29 -14.72 4.93 -4.82
C SER A 29 -14.02 3.60 -4.99
N ILE A 30 -14.37 2.67 -4.10
CA ILE A 30 -14.16 1.24 -4.24
C ILE A 30 -15.54 0.63 -4.41
N ILE A 31 -15.79 0.05 -5.57
CA ILE A 31 -17.11 -0.43 -5.97
C ILE A 31 -17.19 -1.94 -5.74
N TYR A 32 -18.23 -2.41 -5.09
CA TYR A 32 -18.49 -3.84 -4.87
C TYR A 32 -19.64 -4.29 -5.77
N GLN A 33 -19.33 -5.13 -6.75
CA GLN A 33 -20.30 -5.65 -7.72
C GLN A 33 -20.93 -6.94 -7.21
N LEU A 34 -22.26 -7.00 -7.22
CA LEU A 34 -22.99 -8.20 -6.83
C LEU A 34 -24.30 -8.37 -7.60
N HIS A 35 -24.79 -9.61 -7.65
CA HIS A 35 -26.13 -9.91 -8.10
C HIS A 35 -27.03 -10.22 -6.89
N VAL A 36 -28.20 -9.60 -6.81
CA VAL A 36 -29.14 -9.78 -5.70
C VAL A 36 -29.46 -11.27 -5.49
N LYS A 37 -29.79 -12.01 -6.58
CA LYS A 37 -30.12 -13.44 -6.54
C LYS A 37 -29.03 -14.34 -5.99
N ALA A 38 -27.75 -13.88 -6.04
CA ALA A 38 -26.59 -14.67 -5.66
C ALA A 38 -26.08 -14.37 -4.26
N PHE A 39 -26.58 -13.34 -3.59
CA PHE A 39 -25.94 -12.82 -2.39
C PHE A 39 -26.49 -13.41 -1.10
N PHE A 40 -27.79 -13.31 -0.84
CA PHE A 40 -28.42 -13.94 0.33
C PHE A 40 -29.93 -14.09 0.16
N ASP A 41 -30.44 -15.30 0.38
CA ASP A 41 -31.85 -15.64 0.35
C ASP A 41 -32.47 -15.48 1.75
N SER A 42 -33.42 -14.58 1.91
CA SER A 42 -34.02 -14.28 3.20
C SER A 42 -35.39 -14.98 3.44
N ASN A 43 -36.01 -15.47 2.38
CA ASN A 43 -37.35 -16.08 2.40
C ASN A 43 -37.30 -17.59 2.19
N ASN A 44 -36.13 -18.16 1.86
CA ASN A 44 -35.85 -19.58 1.66
C ASN A 44 -36.54 -20.17 0.43
N ASP A 45 -36.64 -19.43 -0.66
CA ASP A 45 -37.13 -19.93 -1.94
C ASP A 45 -36.03 -20.43 -2.88
N GLY A 46 -34.75 -20.21 -2.50
CA GLY A 46 -33.58 -20.62 -3.27
C GLY A 46 -33.00 -19.52 -4.13
N ILE A 47 -33.53 -18.31 -4.06
CA ILE A 47 -33.13 -17.13 -4.81
C ILE A 47 -32.83 -16.01 -3.82
N GLY A 48 -31.69 -15.30 -3.97
CA GLY A 48 -31.38 -14.15 -3.14
C GLY A 48 -32.33 -12.98 -3.41
N ASP A 49 -32.59 -12.17 -2.38
CA ASP A 49 -33.55 -11.10 -2.42
C ASP A 49 -33.06 -9.80 -1.77
N PHE A 50 -33.76 -8.69 -2.00
CA PHE A 50 -33.37 -7.38 -1.43
C PHE A 50 -33.38 -7.35 0.09
N ARG A 51 -34.29 -8.07 0.75
CA ARG A 51 -34.31 -8.14 2.23
C ARG A 51 -33.09 -8.90 2.75
N GLY A 52 -32.68 -9.93 2.01
CA GLY A 52 -31.45 -10.67 2.27
C GLY A 52 -30.23 -9.80 2.12
N LEU A 53 -30.16 -9.02 1.06
CA LEU A 53 -29.07 -8.06 0.83
C LEU A 53 -29.02 -7.01 1.96
N VAL A 54 -30.16 -6.48 2.41
CA VAL A 54 -30.22 -5.56 3.56
C VAL A 54 -29.63 -6.17 4.82
N LYS A 55 -29.88 -7.47 5.08
CA LYS A 55 -29.29 -8.19 6.24
C LYS A 55 -27.75 -8.32 6.15
N LYS A 56 -27.17 -8.19 4.96
CA LYS A 56 -25.74 -8.33 4.69
C LYS A 56 -25.01 -7.00 4.44
N LEU A 57 -25.69 -5.85 4.57
CA LEU A 57 -25.08 -4.53 4.38
C LEU A 57 -23.96 -4.24 5.40
N ASP A 58 -24.07 -4.73 6.63
CA ASP A 58 -23.02 -4.56 7.63
C ASP A 58 -21.71 -5.26 7.20
N TYR A 59 -21.81 -6.46 6.62
CA TYR A 59 -20.65 -7.14 6.03
C TYR A 59 -20.00 -6.29 4.92
N ILE A 60 -20.81 -5.72 4.02
CA ILE A 60 -20.32 -4.88 2.92
C ILE A 60 -19.66 -3.60 3.46
N GLN A 61 -20.24 -2.99 4.49
CA GLN A 61 -19.66 -1.83 5.16
C GLN A 61 -18.32 -2.19 5.85
N GLU A 62 -18.27 -3.30 6.58
CA GLU A 62 -17.06 -3.81 7.25
C GLU A 62 -15.96 -4.21 6.26
N LEU A 63 -16.33 -4.66 5.06
CA LEU A 63 -15.37 -4.93 3.99
C LEU A 63 -14.57 -3.68 3.64
N GLY A 64 -15.20 -2.49 3.75
CA GLY A 64 -14.53 -1.21 3.55
C GLY A 64 -14.76 -0.58 2.17
N VAL A 65 -15.66 -1.10 1.35
CA VAL A 65 -16.06 -0.49 0.07
C VAL A 65 -16.89 0.77 0.28
N SER A 66 -17.06 1.57 -0.77
CA SER A 66 -17.80 2.84 -0.72
C SER A 66 -19.06 2.87 -1.60
N ALA A 67 -19.17 1.93 -2.53
CA ALA A 67 -20.34 1.80 -3.39
C ALA A 67 -20.69 0.35 -3.67
N ILE A 68 -21.98 0.09 -3.87
CA ILE A 68 -22.50 -1.21 -4.30
C ILE A 68 -22.98 -1.04 -5.74
N TRP A 69 -22.57 -1.93 -6.62
CA TRP A 69 -23.10 -2.02 -7.97
C TRP A 69 -23.96 -3.28 -8.09
N LEU A 70 -25.26 -3.06 -8.31
CA LEU A 70 -26.26 -4.11 -8.47
C LEU A 70 -26.42 -4.47 -9.95
N LEU A 71 -26.21 -5.76 -10.28
CA LEU A 71 -26.56 -6.32 -11.58
C LEU A 71 -28.06 -6.26 -11.83
N PRO A 72 -28.55 -6.45 -13.06
CA PRO A 72 -29.95 -6.22 -13.40
C PRO A 72 -30.91 -7.00 -12.49
N PHE A 73 -31.87 -6.28 -11.94
CA PHE A 73 -32.87 -6.83 -11.01
C PHE A 73 -34.31 -6.57 -11.47
N TYR A 74 -34.48 -6.15 -12.71
CA TYR A 74 -35.75 -5.87 -13.35
C TYR A 74 -36.47 -7.15 -13.73
N PRO A 75 -37.82 -7.14 -13.94
CA PRO A 75 -38.53 -8.24 -14.54
C PRO A 75 -37.90 -8.67 -15.86
N SER A 76 -37.53 -9.93 -15.97
CA SER A 76 -36.83 -10.52 -17.10
C SER A 76 -37.20 -11.99 -17.23
N PRO A 77 -37.23 -12.55 -18.46
CA PRO A 77 -37.25 -14.01 -18.67
C PRO A 77 -35.99 -14.71 -18.22
N LEU A 78 -34.92 -13.96 -17.83
CA LEU A 78 -33.64 -14.48 -17.34
C LEU A 78 -32.90 -15.37 -18.37
N ARG A 79 -33.10 -15.13 -19.68
CA ARG A 79 -32.36 -15.84 -20.73
C ARG A 79 -30.95 -15.33 -20.90
N ASP A 80 -30.70 -14.09 -20.45
CA ASP A 80 -29.38 -13.48 -20.34
C ASP A 80 -29.21 -12.82 -18.96
N ASP A 81 -29.47 -13.59 -17.92
CA ASP A 81 -29.20 -13.25 -16.51
C ASP A 81 -29.77 -11.89 -16.03
N GLY A 82 -30.82 -11.40 -16.72
CA GLY A 82 -31.50 -10.14 -16.40
C GLY A 82 -31.19 -9.00 -17.36
N TYR A 83 -30.22 -9.13 -18.26
CA TYR A 83 -29.94 -8.14 -19.30
C TYR A 83 -31.02 -8.12 -20.39
N ASP A 84 -31.84 -9.16 -20.50
CA ASP A 84 -33.05 -9.22 -21.33
C ASP A 84 -34.26 -8.63 -20.55
N ILE A 85 -34.28 -7.30 -20.38
CA ILE A 85 -35.27 -6.58 -19.56
C ILE A 85 -36.66 -6.60 -20.23
N ALA A 86 -37.68 -7.04 -19.47
CA ALA A 86 -39.07 -7.05 -19.90
C ALA A 86 -39.86 -5.85 -19.33
N ASP A 87 -39.40 -5.21 -18.24
CA ASP A 87 -40.03 -4.05 -17.64
C ASP A 87 -39.00 -3.21 -16.86
N TYR A 88 -38.83 -1.97 -17.23
CA TYR A 88 -37.84 -1.07 -16.62
C TYR A 88 -38.27 -0.43 -15.31
N HIS A 89 -39.55 -0.48 -14.92
CA HIS A 89 -40.07 0.32 -13.81
C HIS A 89 -40.44 -0.51 -12.56
N HIS A 90 -40.29 -1.82 -12.61
CA HIS A 90 -40.55 -2.71 -11.50
C HIS A 90 -39.31 -3.54 -11.13
N VAL A 91 -39.33 -4.03 -9.91
CA VAL A 91 -38.38 -5.04 -9.42
C VAL A 91 -38.90 -6.43 -9.82
N ASN A 92 -37.99 -7.35 -10.19
CA ASN A 92 -38.36 -8.73 -10.41
C ASN A 92 -39.00 -9.32 -9.14
N PRO A 93 -40.19 -9.91 -9.23
CA PRO A 93 -40.89 -10.44 -8.07
C PRO A 93 -40.09 -11.45 -7.24
N ASP A 94 -39.17 -12.19 -7.84
CA ASP A 94 -38.29 -13.12 -7.16
C ASP A 94 -37.29 -12.40 -6.22
N TYR A 95 -36.99 -11.14 -6.48
CA TYR A 95 -36.04 -10.36 -5.66
C TYR A 95 -36.77 -9.44 -4.65
N GLY A 96 -38.09 -9.35 -4.73
CA GLY A 96 -38.92 -8.53 -3.85
C GLY A 96 -39.73 -7.48 -4.58
N ALA A 97 -40.06 -6.40 -3.89
CA ALA A 97 -40.84 -5.29 -4.42
C ALA A 97 -40.02 -3.98 -4.47
N THR A 98 -40.51 -2.97 -5.19
CA THR A 98 -39.91 -1.61 -5.22
C THR A 98 -39.77 -1.01 -3.82
N ALA A 99 -40.62 -1.40 -2.86
CA ALA A 99 -40.49 -0.96 -1.47
C ALA A 99 -39.23 -1.54 -0.79
N ASP A 100 -38.88 -2.79 -1.09
CA ASP A 100 -37.68 -3.46 -0.56
C ASP A 100 -36.42 -2.82 -1.17
N PHE A 101 -36.45 -2.47 -2.46
CA PHE A 101 -35.37 -1.71 -3.10
C PHE A 101 -35.18 -0.32 -2.46
N ARG A 102 -36.27 0.44 -2.20
CA ARG A 102 -36.20 1.72 -1.48
C ARG A 102 -35.60 1.55 -0.07
N GLN A 103 -35.91 0.46 0.60
CA GLN A 103 -35.32 0.15 1.90
C GLN A 103 -33.83 -0.10 1.77
N LEU A 104 -33.40 -0.90 0.78
CA LEU A 104 -31.98 -1.12 0.50
C LEU A 104 -31.22 0.17 0.30
N VAL A 105 -31.71 1.08 -0.57
CA VAL A 105 -31.05 2.36 -0.86
C VAL A 105 -30.90 3.20 0.43
N ARG A 106 -31.95 3.31 1.24
CA ARG A 106 -31.91 4.04 2.51
C ARG A 106 -30.89 3.44 3.49
N GLU A 107 -30.89 2.10 3.62
CA GLU A 107 -29.97 1.39 4.53
C GLU A 107 -28.52 1.44 4.05
N ALA A 108 -28.29 1.45 2.73
CA ALA A 108 -26.97 1.65 2.15
C ALA A 108 -26.46 3.07 2.43
N HIS A 109 -27.29 4.09 2.17
CA HIS A 109 -26.92 5.50 2.44
C HIS A 109 -26.65 5.78 3.92
N ARG A 110 -27.40 5.15 4.85
CA ARG A 110 -27.12 5.22 6.29
C ARG A 110 -25.72 4.71 6.67
N ARG A 111 -25.16 3.83 5.84
CA ARG A 111 -23.82 3.25 6.00
C ARG A 111 -22.77 3.94 5.16
N ASN A 112 -23.09 5.10 4.56
CA ASN A 112 -22.23 5.81 3.61
C ASN A 112 -21.85 4.95 2.38
N LEU A 113 -22.75 4.07 1.94
CA LEU A 113 -22.60 3.29 0.72
C LEU A 113 -23.45 3.89 -0.38
N ARG A 114 -22.85 4.21 -1.52
CA ARG A 114 -23.54 4.63 -2.75
C ARG A 114 -24.13 3.40 -3.45
N VAL A 115 -25.21 3.59 -4.20
CA VAL A 115 -25.88 2.52 -4.94
C VAL A 115 -25.85 2.82 -6.44
N ILE A 116 -25.21 1.95 -7.19
CA ILE A 116 -25.11 1.98 -8.65
C ILE A 116 -25.97 0.84 -9.21
N THR A 117 -26.75 1.08 -10.25
CA THR A 117 -27.58 0.08 -10.91
C THR A 117 -27.30 0.03 -12.40
N GLU A 118 -27.81 -0.99 -13.06
CA GLU A 118 -27.75 -1.09 -14.51
C GLU A 118 -28.77 -0.20 -15.20
N LEU A 119 -28.40 0.32 -16.34
CA LEU A 119 -29.34 0.86 -17.30
C LEU A 119 -29.00 0.28 -18.68
N VAL A 120 -29.70 -0.83 -19.02
CA VAL A 120 -29.54 -1.44 -20.34
C VAL A 120 -30.26 -0.55 -21.35
N VAL A 121 -29.49 0.15 -22.17
CA VAL A 121 -30.02 1.14 -23.11
C VAL A 121 -30.04 0.65 -24.55
N ASN A 122 -29.22 -0.36 -24.89
CA ASN A 122 -29.09 -0.83 -26.27
C ASN A 122 -30.28 -1.65 -26.74
N HIS A 123 -30.82 -2.51 -25.90
CA HIS A 123 -31.83 -3.52 -26.28
C HIS A 123 -32.84 -3.76 -25.15
N THR A 124 -33.87 -4.53 -25.46
CA THR A 124 -34.82 -5.07 -24.47
C THR A 124 -35.02 -6.57 -24.68
N SER A 125 -35.71 -7.24 -23.77
CA SER A 125 -36.24 -8.58 -24.04
C SER A 125 -37.24 -8.53 -25.22
N ASP A 126 -37.33 -9.61 -25.99
CA ASP A 126 -38.40 -9.82 -26.94
C ASP A 126 -39.81 -9.90 -26.25
N GLN A 127 -39.84 -10.11 -24.91
CA GLN A 127 -41.04 -10.09 -24.09
C GLN A 127 -41.44 -8.68 -23.65
N HIS A 128 -40.62 -7.67 -23.86
CA HIS A 128 -40.90 -6.31 -23.43
C HIS A 128 -42.17 -5.78 -24.14
N PRO A 129 -43.09 -5.08 -23.45
CA PRO A 129 -44.28 -4.51 -24.04
C PRO A 129 -44.04 -3.63 -25.25
N TRP A 130 -42.89 -2.90 -25.29
CA TRP A 130 -42.52 -2.10 -26.46
C TRP A 130 -42.29 -2.98 -27.69
N PHE A 131 -41.54 -4.08 -27.59
CA PHE A 131 -41.29 -5.00 -28.69
C PHE A 131 -42.59 -5.70 -29.12
N GLN A 132 -43.40 -6.17 -28.16
CA GLN A 132 -44.66 -6.81 -28.44
C GLN A 132 -45.68 -5.88 -29.12
N ALA A 133 -45.62 -4.58 -28.82
CA ALA A 133 -46.39 -3.57 -29.54
C ALA A 133 -45.81 -3.24 -30.94
N ALA A 134 -44.48 -3.14 -31.04
CA ALA A 134 -43.78 -2.82 -32.27
C ALA A 134 -44.01 -3.90 -33.36
N ARG A 135 -43.90 -5.19 -33.00
CA ARG A 135 -44.07 -6.31 -33.97
C ARG A 135 -45.46 -6.42 -34.55
N ARG A 136 -46.48 -5.80 -33.87
CA ARG A 136 -47.88 -5.79 -34.32
C ARG A 136 -48.31 -4.46 -34.94
N ALA A 137 -47.46 -3.46 -34.86
CA ALA A 137 -47.75 -2.13 -35.38
C ALA A 137 -47.55 -2.04 -36.90
N PRO A 138 -48.29 -1.13 -37.60
CA PRO A 138 -48.04 -0.89 -39.03
C PRO A 138 -46.59 -0.44 -39.26
N PRO A 139 -46.02 -0.80 -40.45
CA PRO A 139 -44.77 -0.20 -40.90
C PRO A 139 -44.78 1.32 -40.77
N ASP A 140 -43.63 1.96 -40.51
CA ASP A 140 -43.44 3.41 -40.38
C ASP A 140 -44.18 4.10 -39.20
N SER A 141 -44.92 3.35 -38.38
CA SER A 141 -45.52 3.92 -37.18
C SER A 141 -44.45 4.17 -36.09
N VAL A 142 -44.68 5.17 -35.22
CA VAL A 142 -43.78 5.47 -34.07
C VAL A 142 -43.54 4.23 -33.21
N LYS A 143 -44.56 3.38 -33.02
CA LYS A 143 -44.43 2.14 -32.24
C LYS A 143 -43.55 1.11 -32.95
N ARG A 144 -43.72 0.97 -34.28
CA ARG A 144 -42.88 0.06 -35.07
C ARG A 144 -41.42 0.48 -34.95
N ASN A 145 -41.15 1.76 -35.12
CA ASN A 145 -39.80 2.34 -35.11
C ASN A 145 -39.17 2.46 -33.73
N TYR A 146 -39.69 1.82 -32.70
CA TYR A 146 -38.99 1.65 -31.43
C TYR A 146 -37.81 0.74 -31.55
N TYR A 147 -37.80 -0.16 -32.54
CA TYR A 147 -36.71 -1.13 -32.85
C TYR A 147 -36.26 -0.97 -34.29
N VAL A 148 -35.12 -1.55 -34.59
CA VAL A 148 -34.52 -1.50 -35.91
C VAL A 148 -35.06 -2.66 -36.77
N TRP A 149 -35.70 -2.36 -37.89
CA TRP A 149 -36.33 -3.34 -38.79
C TRP A 149 -35.78 -3.24 -40.20
N SER A 150 -35.83 -4.35 -40.95
CA SER A 150 -35.47 -4.44 -42.38
C SER A 150 -36.29 -5.53 -43.06
N ASP A 151 -36.55 -5.33 -44.36
CA ASP A 151 -37.17 -6.36 -45.20
C ASP A 151 -36.15 -7.43 -45.66
N SER A 152 -34.85 -7.18 -45.43
CA SER A 152 -33.75 -8.06 -45.77
C SER A 152 -32.77 -8.20 -44.61
N ASP A 153 -32.15 -9.37 -44.48
CA ASP A 153 -31.04 -9.67 -43.58
C ASP A 153 -29.66 -9.27 -44.10
N SER A 154 -29.61 -8.68 -45.31
CA SER A 154 -28.35 -8.24 -45.94
C SER A 154 -27.91 -6.84 -45.53
N LYS A 155 -28.77 -6.05 -44.90
CA LYS A 155 -28.45 -4.71 -44.41
C LYS A 155 -27.37 -4.78 -43.29
N TYR A 156 -26.46 -3.84 -43.27
CA TYR A 156 -25.35 -3.79 -42.31
C TYR A 156 -24.41 -5.00 -42.38
N ALA A 157 -24.17 -5.56 -43.57
CA ALA A 157 -23.46 -6.81 -43.81
C ALA A 157 -22.00 -6.83 -43.27
N GLY A 158 -21.37 -5.68 -42.99
CA GLY A 158 -20.01 -5.60 -42.45
C GLY A 158 -19.93 -5.65 -40.92
N THR A 159 -21.04 -5.74 -40.24
CA THR A 159 -21.07 -5.69 -38.77
C THR A 159 -20.70 -7.05 -38.16
N ARG A 160 -19.70 -7.08 -37.28
CA ARG A 160 -19.29 -8.31 -36.57
C ARG A 160 -20.39 -8.85 -35.64
N ILE A 161 -20.39 -10.16 -35.47
CA ILE A 161 -21.22 -10.84 -34.48
C ILE A 161 -20.46 -10.88 -33.17
N ILE A 162 -21.11 -10.51 -32.07
CA ILE A 162 -20.47 -10.50 -30.74
C ILE A 162 -20.51 -11.89 -30.10
N PHE A 163 -21.66 -12.51 -30.03
CA PHE A 163 -21.82 -13.86 -29.46
C PHE A 163 -21.64 -14.95 -30.52
N THR A 164 -20.39 -15.12 -30.94
CA THR A 164 -20.03 -16.04 -32.03
C THR A 164 -20.34 -17.52 -31.76
N ASP A 165 -20.47 -17.89 -30.48
CA ASP A 165 -20.75 -19.30 -30.08
C ASP A 165 -22.25 -19.65 -30.23
N THR A 166 -23.14 -18.66 -30.30
CA THR A 166 -24.60 -18.86 -30.26
C THR A 166 -25.35 -18.24 -31.43
N GLU A 167 -24.87 -17.11 -31.98
CA GLU A 167 -25.56 -16.35 -33.03
C GLU A 167 -24.83 -16.49 -34.37
N ALA A 168 -25.61 -16.68 -35.42
CA ALA A 168 -25.12 -16.78 -36.80
C ALA A 168 -25.35 -15.51 -37.61
N SER A 169 -26.22 -14.60 -37.17
CA SER A 169 -26.57 -13.34 -37.81
C SER A 169 -26.96 -12.29 -36.76
N ASN A 170 -26.79 -11.02 -37.09
CA ASN A 170 -27.36 -9.92 -36.29
C ASN A 170 -28.83 -9.61 -36.66
N TRP A 171 -29.40 -10.36 -37.59
CA TRP A 171 -30.80 -10.26 -38.02
C TRP A 171 -31.60 -11.51 -37.72
N THR A 172 -32.80 -11.33 -37.13
CA THR A 172 -33.74 -12.42 -36.90
C THR A 172 -35.12 -12.13 -37.54
N TRP A 173 -35.68 -13.08 -38.24
CA TRP A 173 -37.00 -12.95 -38.86
C TRP A 173 -38.14 -13.04 -37.83
N ASP A 174 -39.01 -12.05 -37.82
CA ASP A 174 -40.23 -12.05 -36.99
C ASP A 174 -41.47 -12.38 -37.87
N PRO A 175 -42.13 -13.52 -37.63
CA PRO A 175 -43.28 -13.92 -38.46
C PRO A 175 -44.53 -13.04 -38.25
N VAL A 176 -44.63 -12.33 -37.10
CA VAL A 176 -45.77 -11.47 -36.81
C VAL A 176 -45.57 -10.11 -37.53
N ALA A 177 -44.37 -9.58 -37.42
CA ALA A 177 -43.98 -8.34 -38.09
C ALA A 177 -43.77 -8.49 -39.58
N LYS A 178 -43.50 -9.72 -40.05
CA LYS A 178 -43.12 -10.09 -41.45
C LYS A 178 -41.92 -9.20 -41.91
N ALA A 179 -40.94 -9.07 -41.03
CA ALA A 179 -39.70 -8.32 -41.23
C ALA A 179 -38.61 -8.89 -40.37
N TYR A 180 -37.37 -8.58 -40.68
CA TYR A 180 -36.22 -8.85 -39.84
C TYR A 180 -36.08 -7.72 -38.84
N TYR A 181 -35.75 -8.06 -37.56
CA TYR A 181 -35.30 -7.11 -36.54
C TYR A 181 -33.82 -7.29 -36.26
N TRP A 182 -33.18 -6.20 -35.91
CA TRP A 182 -31.77 -6.14 -35.58
C TRP A 182 -31.54 -6.50 -34.12
N HIS A 183 -30.43 -7.20 -33.85
CA HIS A 183 -29.93 -7.48 -32.50
C HIS A 183 -28.40 -7.59 -32.54
N ARG A 184 -27.69 -6.95 -31.63
CA ARG A 184 -26.23 -7.04 -31.53
C ARG A 184 -25.77 -8.19 -30.69
N PHE A 185 -26.61 -8.62 -29.74
CA PHE A 185 -26.40 -9.71 -28.79
C PHE A 185 -27.29 -10.90 -29.16
N PHE A 186 -27.99 -11.48 -28.20
CA PHE A 186 -28.86 -12.63 -28.51
C PHE A 186 -30.07 -12.23 -29.37
N SER A 187 -30.54 -13.19 -30.17
CA SER A 187 -31.74 -13.02 -31.00
C SER A 187 -33.02 -12.69 -30.21
N HIS A 188 -33.03 -12.95 -28.89
CA HIS A 188 -34.12 -12.54 -28.02
C HIS A 188 -33.95 -11.17 -27.36
N GLN A 189 -32.94 -10.42 -27.80
CA GLN A 189 -32.64 -9.06 -27.33
C GLN A 189 -32.67 -8.06 -28.49
N PRO A 190 -33.88 -7.71 -29.01
CA PRO A 190 -34.00 -6.74 -30.11
C PRO A 190 -33.48 -5.36 -29.71
N ASP A 191 -32.69 -4.74 -30.58
CA ASP A 191 -32.08 -3.46 -30.35
C ASP A 191 -33.05 -2.30 -30.53
N LEU A 192 -32.96 -1.31 -29.64
CA LEU A 192 -33.74 -0.09 -29.64
C LEU A 192 -33.26 0.87 -30.73
N ASN A 193 -34.18 1.54 -31.41
CA ASN A 193 -33.89 2.49 -32.46
C ASN A 193 -33.78 3.92 -31.93
N PHE A 194 -32.58 4.45 -31.72
CA PHE A 194 -32.35 5.81 -31.23
C PHE A 194 -32.56 6.90 -32.29
N ASP A 195 -32.77 6.57 -33.55
CA ASP A 195 -33.27 7.52 -34.52
C ASP A 195 -34.72 7.96 -34.23
N ASN A 196 -35.46 7.16 -33.42
CA ASN A 196 -36.76 7.53 -32.94
C ASN A 196 -36.62 8.32 -31.61
N PRO A 197 -36.93 9.64 -31.60
CA PRO A 197 -36.82 10.46 -30.40
C PRO A 197 -37.65 9.96 -29.21
N SER A 198 -38.67 9.13 -29.46
CA SER A 198 -39.52 8.57 -28.41
C SER A 198 -38.79 7.52 -27.59
N VAL A 199 -37.80 6.80 -28.17
CA VAL A 199 -36.93 5.84 -27.50
C VAL A 199 -36.07 6.57 -26.45
N LEU A 200 -35.33 7.59 -26.83
CA LEU A 200 -34.53 8.37 -25.91
C LEU A 200 -35.37 8.98 -24.79
N LYS A 201 -36.56 9.51 -25.11
CA LYS A 201 -37.50 10.03 -24.09
C LYS A 201 -37.95 8.97 -23.10
N ALA A 202 -38.17 7.73 -23.58
CA ALA A 202 -38.53 6.61 -22.70
C ALA A 202 -37.36 6.21 -21.78
N ILE A 203 -36.17 6.08 -22.31
CA ILE A 203 -34.96 5.79 -21.54
C ILE A 203 -34.68 6.87 -20.48
N VAL A 204 -34.74 8.15 -20.86
CA VAL A 204 -34.57 9.26 -19.90
C VAL A 204 -35.63 9.21 -18.79
N ARG A 205 -36.88 8.83 -19.10
CA ARG A 205 -37.94 8.65 -18.08
C ARG A 205 -37.61 7.51 -17.11
N THR A 206 -37.14 6.41 -17.62
CA THR A 206 -36.67 5.27 -16.83
C THR A 206 -35.53 5.67 -15.90
N MET A 207 -34.50 6.34 -16.45
CA MET A 207 -33.38 6.85 -15.68
C MET A 207 -33.82 7.74 -14.52
N ARG A 208 -34.68 8.73 -14.81
CA ARG A 208 -35.21 9.64 -13.78
C ARG A 208 -36.01 8.92 -12.70
N TYR A 209 -36.81 7.94 -13.06
CA TYR A 209 -37.57 7.13 -12.11
C TYR A 209 -36.67 6.48 -11.03
N TRP A 210 -35.54 5.91 -11.42
CA TRP A 210 -34.60 5.27 -10.48
C TRP A 210 -33.75 6.29 -9.72
N LEU A 211 -33.35 7.41 -10.36
CA LEU A 211 -32.69 8.51 -9.65
C LEU A 211 -33.59 9.14 -8.56
N ASP A 212 -34.87 9.27 -8.83
CA ASP A 212 -35.85 9.78 -7.85
C ASP A 212 -36.08 8.78 -6.69
N LEU A 213 -35.76 7.50 -6.88
CA LEU A 213 -35.73 6.49 -5.82
C LEU A 213 -34.44 6.51 -4.99
N GLY A 214 -33.45 7.31 -5.38
CA GLY A 214 -32.19 7.52 -4.64
C GLY A 214 -30.97 6.80 -5.20
N VAL A 215 -31.04 6.25 -6.42
CA VAL A 215 -29.87 5.65 -7.10
C VAL A 215 -28.80 6.72 -7.32
N ASP A 216 -27.53 6.40 -7.03
CA ASP A 216 -26.38 7.32 -7.11
C ASP A 216 -25.70 7.29 -8.49
N GLY A 217 -25.88 6.24 -9.27
CA GLY A 217 -25.27 6.13 -10.58
C GLY A 217 -25.80 4.96 -11.40
N PHE A 218 -25.49 4.99 -12.67
CA PHE A 218 -25.81 3.90 -13.60
C PHE A 218 -24.57 3.41 -14.33
N ARG A 219 -24.47 2.09 -14.50
CA ARG A 219 -23.69 1.50 -15.58
C ARG A 219 -24.57 1.45 -16.84
N LEU A 220 -24.10 2.09 -17.88
CA LEU A 220 -24.73 2.07 -19.20
C LEU A 220 -24.21 0.86 -19.96
N ASP A 221 -25.05 -0.14 -20.11
CA ASP A 221 -24.74 -1.38 -20.80
C ASP A 221 -24.63 -1.18 -22.30
N ALA A 222 -23.62 -1.76 -22.92
CA ALA A 222 -23.47 -1.94 -24.38
C ALA A 222 -23.57 -0.63 -25.21
N ILE A 223 -23.10 0.50 -24.69
CA ILE A 223 -23.29 1.81 -25.33
C ILE A 223 -22.60 2.02 -26.68
N PRO A 224 -21.54 1.28 -27.09
CA PRO A 224 -20.97 1.44 -28.42
C PRO A 224 -21.94 1.15 -29.57
N TYR A 225 -23.02 0.44 -29.33
CA TYR A 225 -23.88 -0.18 -30.33
C TYR A 225 -25.25 0.49 -30.51
N LEU A 226 -25.47 1.68 -29.97
CA LEU A 226 -26.79 2.34 -29.89
C LEU A 226 -27.38 2.76 -31.25
N CYS A 227 -26.55 2.92 -32.26
CA CYS A 227 -26.97 3.42 -33.58
C CYS A 227 -26.35 2.62 -34.72
N GLU A 228 -27.10 2.44 -35.80
CA GLU A 228 -26.65 1.69 -36.98
C GLU A 228 -26.63 2.59 -38.21
N ARG A 229 -25.56 2.47 -39.02
CA ARG A 229 -25.41 3.17 -40.30
C ARG A 229 -24.84 2.24 -41.35
N GLU A 230 -25.48 2.23 -42.53
CA GLU A 230 -24.98 1.45 -43.65
C GLU A 230 -23.55 1.86 -44.04
N GLY A 231 -22.69 0.87 -44.32
CA GLY A 231 -21.31 1.10 -44.69
C GLY A 231 -20.35 1.37 -43.53
N THR A 232 -20.82 1.22 -42.29
CA THR A 232 -19.99 1.32 -41.09
C THR A 232 -19.91 -0.04 -40.36
N ASN A 233 -19.11 -0.09 -39.28
CA ASN A 233 -19.08 -1.25 -38.38
C ASN A 233 -20.20 -1.25 -37.32
N ASN A 234 -21.01 -0.19 -37.25
CA ASN A 234 -22.07 0.06 -36.29
C ASN A 234 -21.54 0.08 -34.82
N GLU A 235 -20.37 0.64 -34.62
CA GLU A 235 -19.75 0.83 -33.32
C GLU A 235 -19.17 2.25 -33.22
N ASN A 236 -19.31 2.88 -32.05
CA ASN A 236 -18.72 4.19 -31.72
C ASN A 236 -19.14 5.31 -32.71
N LEU A 237 -20.37 5.28 -33.21
CA LEU A 237 -20.84 6.26 -34.17
C LEU A 237 -21.05 7.65 -33.50
N PRO A 238 -20.90 8.76 -34.26
CA PRO A 238 -21.15 10.11 -33.73
C PRO A 238 -22.55 10.29 -33.16
N GLU A 239 -23.53 9.60 -33.71
CA GLU A 239 -24.92 9.59 -33.22
C GLU A 239 -25.03 8.90 -31.85
N THR A 240 -24.26 7.85 -31.62
CA THR A 240 -24.16 7.18 -30.31
C THR A 240 -23.68 8.17 -29.25
N HIS A 241 -22.57 8.87 -29.49
CA HIS A 241 -22.05 9.91 -28.61
C HIS A 241 -23.07 11.04 -28.39
N ALA A 242 -23.79 11.45 -29.41
CA ALA A 242 -24.85 12.45 -29.26
C ALA A 242 -25.99 11.98 -28.35
N VAL A 243 -26.34 10.70 -28.35
CA VAL A 243 -27.33 10.12 -27.41
C VAL A 243 -26.79 10.15 -25.99
N VAL A 244 -25.52 9.71 -25.76
CA VAL A 244 -24.90 9.71 -24.43
C VAL A 244 -24.80 11.12 -23.87
N LYS A 245 -24.38 12.11 -24.65
CA LYS A 245 -24.38 13.54 -24.26
C LYS A 245 -25.76 14.05 -23.80
N ARG A 246 -26.83 13.64 -24.50
CA ARG A 246 -28.20 14.03 -24.09
C ARG A 246 -28.63 13.38 -22.78
N ILE A 247 -28.25 12.10 -22.54
CA ILE A 247 -28.51 11.42 -21.28
C ILE A 247 -27.75 12.14 -20.15
N ARG A 248 -26.48 12.45 -20.34
CA ARG A 248 -25.65 13.18 -19.38
C ARG A 248 -26.21 14.57 -19.07
N ALA A 249 -26.58 15.33 -20.06
CA ALA A 249 -27.14 16.66 -19.89
C ALA A 249 -28.42 16.69 -19.03
N VAL A 250 -29.27 15.66 -19.10
CA VAL A 250 -30.44 15.52 -18.24
C VAL A 250 -30.02 15.29 -16.77
N ILE A 251 -28.99 14.51 -16.51
CA ILE A 251 -28.49 14.31 -15.16
C ILE A 251 -27.94 15.62 -14.59
N ASP A 252 -27.05 16.28 -15.32
CA ASP A 252 -26.41 17.52 -14.85
C ASP A 252 -27.43 18.65 -14.60
N ALA A 253 -28.51 18.69 -15.38
CA ALA A 253 -29.54 19.69 -15.23
C ALA A 253 -30.46 19.48 -14.01
N HIS A 254 -30.61 18.25 -13.50
CA HIS A 254 -31.67 17.92 -12.54
C HIS A 254 -31.16 17.23 -11.26
N TYR A 255 -29.95 16.66 -11.28
CA TYR A 255 -29.41 15.88 -10.17
C TYR A 255 -27.99 16.34 -9.83
N LYS A 256 -27.62 16.21 -8.57
CA LYS A 256 -26.23 16.44 -8.10
C LYS A 256 -25.60 15.12 -7.71
N ASP A 257 -24.29 15.03 -7.85
CA ASP A 257 -23.47 13.90 -7.36
C ASP A 257 -23.95 12.54 -7.91
N ARG A 258 -24.37 12.51 -9.18
CA ARG A 258 -24.74 11.29 -9.89
C ARG A 258 -23.69 10.92 -10.92
N MET A 259 -23.52 9.62 -11.17
CA MET A 259 -22.45 9.07 -12.00
C MET A 259 -23.01 8.20 -13.12
N LEU A 260 -22.41 8.30 -14.30
CA LEU A 260 -22.58 7.38 -15.41
C LEU A 260 -21.29 6.63 -15.67
N LEU A 261 -21.35 5.30 -15.72
CA LEU A 261 -20.24 4.41 -16.05
C LEU A 261 -20.51 3.78 -17.42
N ALA A 262 -19.65 4.04 -18.37
CA ALA A 262 -19.72 3.51 -19.73
C ALA A 262 -19.20 2.08 -19.80
N GLU A 263 -19.99 1.16 -20.36
CA GLU A 263 -19.45 -0.12 -20.83
C GLU A 263 -19.12 -0.03 -22.32
N ALA A 264 -17.85 0.20 -22.59
CA ALA A 264 -17.28 0.22 -23.93
C ALA A 264 -16.05 -0.68 -23.95
N ASN A 265 -16.20 -1.91 -24.45
CA ASN A 265 -15.09 -2.86 -24.57
C ASN A 265 -14.31 -2.56 -25.87
N GLN A 266 -13.51 -1.51 -25.83
CA GLN A 266 -12.74 -0.97 -26.93
C GLN A 266 -11.29 -0.67 -26.50
N TRP A 267 -10.43 -0.30 -27.45
CA TRP A 267 -9.09 0.20 -27.15
C TRP A 267 -9.17 1.53 -26.39
N PRO A 268 -8.16 1.89 -25.57
CA PRO A 268 -8.22 3.07 -24.71
C PRO A 268 -8.49 4.37 -25.47
N GLU A 269 -7.97 4.48 -26.69
CA GLU A 269 -8.17 5.64 -27.56
C GLU A 269 -9.65 5.81 -27.94
N ASP A 270 -10.35 4.72 -28.28
CA ASP A 270 -11.76 4.76 -28.66
C ASP A 270 -12.66 4.97 -27.41
N VAL A 271 -12.28 4.36 -26.26
CA VAL A 271 -13.00 4.55 -25.00
C VAL A 271 -12.91 5.99 -24.51
N ARG A 272 -11.80 6.68 -24.81
CA ARG A 272 -11.61 8.09 -24.44
C ARG A 272 -12.75 8.98 -24.92
N ASP A 273 -13.33 8.69 -26.07
CA ASP A 273 -14.40 9.46 -26.65
C ASP A 273 -15.71 9.41 -25.83
N TYR A 274 -15.92 8.32 -25.03
CA TYR A 274 -17.07 8.23 -24.13
C TYR A 274 -16.97 9.11 -22.87
N PHE A 275 -15.87 9.77 -22.64
CA PHE A 275 -15.77 10.87 -21.69
C PHE A 275 -16.14 12.22 -22.32
N GLY A 276 -16.02 12.35 -23.66
CA GLY A 276 -16.18 13.62 -24.37
C GLY A 276 -15.20 14.67 -23.87
N ASP A 277 -15.66 15.89 -23.70
CA ASP A 277 -14.96 16.97 -22.97
C ASP A 277 -15.35 17.02 -21.48
N GLY A 278 -15.70 15.87 -20.89
CA GLY A 278 -16.27 15.74 -19.56
C GLY A 278 -17.81 15.87 -19.55
N ASP A 279 -18.44 15.76 -20.72
CA ASP A 279 -19.86 15.97 -20.97
C ASP A 279 -20.60 14.70 -21.45
N GLU A 280 -19.90 13.55 -21.45
CA GLU A 280 -20.49 12.23 -21.67
C GLU A 280 -20.50 11.41 -20.37
N CYS A 281 -19.88 10.22 -20.32
CA CYS A 281 -19.84 9.45 -19.10
C CYS A 281 -18.79 9.97 -18.10
N HIS A 282 -19.07 9.85 -16.81
CA HIS A 282 -18.13 10.20 -15.74
C HIS A 282 -17.02 9.16 -15.62
N MET A 283 -17.37 7.90 -15.87
CA MET A 283 -16.46 6.77 -15.80
C MET A 283 -16.60 5.90 -17.06
N ALA A 284 -15.52 5.21 -17.40
CA ALA A 284 -15.51 4.17 -18.41
C ALA A 284 -14.55 3.05 -17.98
N TYR A 285 -14.84 1.82 -18.40
CA TYR A 285 -13.98 0.68 -18.10
C TYR A 285 -12.69 0.73 -18.89
N HIS A 286 -11.58 0.44 -18.21
CA HIS A 286 -10.30 0.18 -18.86
C HIS A 286 -10.15 -1.34 -19.13
N PHE A 287 -10.93 -1.88 -20.08
CA PHE A 287 -10.90 -3.31 -20.39
C PHE A 287 -9.50 -3.82 -20.79
N PRO A 288 -8.69 -3.10 -21.59
CA PRO A 288 -7.39 -3.61 -22.01
C PRO A 288 -6.37 -3.81 -20.89
N LEU A 289 -6.48 -3.10 -19.77
CA LEU A 289 -5.56 -3.26 -18.62
C LEU A 289 -5.75 -4.62 -17.92
N MET A 290 -6.99 -5.09 -17.82
CA MET A 290 -7.32 -6.33 -17.11
C MET A 290 -6.51 -7.54 -17.63
N PRO A 291 -6.59 -7.96 -18.91
CA PRO A 291 -5.82 -9.11 -19.41
C PRO A 291 -4.30 -8.88 -19.28
N ARG A 292 -3.82 -7.63 -19.35
CA ARG A 292 -2.39 -7.32 -19.24
C ARG A 292 -1.85 -7.52 -17.83
N MET A 293 -2.66 -7.31 -16.79
CA MET A 293 -2.27 -7.67 -15.44
C MET A 293 -2.05 -9.19 -15.30
N TYR A 294 -2.94 -10.01 -15.87
CA TYR A 294 -2.76 -11.47 -15.90
C TYR A 294 -1.55 -11.88 -16.74
N MET A 295 -1.33 -11.25 -17.88
CA MET A 295 -0.16 -11.51 -18.74
C MET A 295 1.14 -11.17 -18.01
N ALA A 296 1.20 -10.07 -17.32
CA ALA A 296 2.39 -9.64 -16.59
C ALA A 296 2.81 -10.64 -15.49
N ILE A 297 1.84 -11.17 -14.75
CA ILE A 297 2.10 -12.24 -13.77
C ILE A 297 2.56 -13.54 -14.46
N ALA A 298 1.88 -13.95 -15.54
CA ALA A 298 2.23 -15.19 -16.25
C ALA A 298 3.60 -15.13 -16.92
N GLN A 299 4.02 -13.96 -17.39
CA GLN A 299 5.30 -13.73 -18.05
C GLN A 299 6.41 -13.33 -17.07
N GLU A 300 6.08 -13.05 -15.82
CA GLU A 300 6.99 -12.44 -14.85
C GLU A 300 7.66 -11.17 -15.42
N ASP A 301 6.90 -10.32 -16.12
CA ASP A 301 7.39 -9.13 -16.82
C ASP A 301 6.39 -7.97 -16.73
N ARG A 302 6.87 -6.78 -16.35
CA ARG A 302 6.04 -5.58 -16.29
C ARG A 302 5.57 -5.04 -17.65
N HIS A 303 6.20 -5.46 -18.74
CA HIS A 303 5.99 -4.88 -20.07
C HIS A 303 4.51 -4.79 -20.48
N PRO A 304 3.66 -5.83 -20.32
CA PRO A 304 2.26 -5.74 -20.73
C PRO A 304 1.48 -4.61 -20.05
N ILE A 305 1.73 -4.37 -18.74
CA ILE A 305 1.07 -3.29 -18.00
C ILE A 305 1.61 -1.92 -18.44
N VAL A 306 2.94 -1.79 -18.50
CA VAL A 306 3.58 -0.51 -18.85
C VAL A 306 3.20 -0.10 -20.28
N GLU A 307 3.15 -1.05 -21.21
CA GLU A 307 2.81 -0.78 -22.59
C GLU A 307 1.39 -0.24 -22.75
N ILE A 308 0.39 -0.92 -22.19
CA ILE A 308 -1.01 -0.48 -22.32
C ILE A 308 -1.26 0.84 -21.59
N MET A 309 -0.63 1.05 -20.43
CA MET A 309 -0.78 2.32 -19.71
C MET A 309 -0.14 3.51 -20.44
N ARG A 310 0.92 3.27 -21.23
CA ARG A 310 1.50 4.31 -22.10
C ARG A 310 0.63 4.63 -23.33
N GLN A 311 -0.20 3.69 -23.78
CA GLN A 311 -1.18 3.91 -24.83
C GLN A 311 -2.48 4.53 -24.29
N THR A 312 -2.68 4.52 -22.99
CA THR A 312 -3.88 5.10 -22.35
C THR A 312 -3.82 6.62 -22.43
N PRO A 313 -4.78 7.27 -23.11
CA PRO A 313 -4.81 8.72 -23.24
C PRO A 313 -5.23 9.41 -21.92
N ASP A 314 -4.89 10.69 -21.82
CA ASP A 314 -5.39 11.54 -20.75
C ASP A 314 -6.91 11.72 -20.89
N ILE A 315 -7.57 11.74 -19.75
CA ILE A 315 -9.02 11.94 -19.65
C ILE A 315 -9.33 13.28 -18.98
N PRO A 316 -10.52 13.85 -19.19
CA PRO A 316 -10.94 15.07 -18.50
C PRO A 316 -10.85 14.96 -16.97
N GLU A 317 -10.54 16.06 -16.30
CA GLU A 317 -10.31 16.10 -14.85
C GLU A 317 -11.51 15.59 -14.03
N ASN A 318 -12.73 15.83 -14.53
CA ASN A 318 -13.98 15.34 -13.95
C ASN A 318 -14.35 13.91 -14.35
N CYS A 319 -13.43 13.14 -14.94
CA CYS A 319 -13.65 11.77 -15.37
C CYS A 319 -12.72 10.79 -14.66
N GLN A 320 -13.04 9.49 -14.75
CA GLN A 320 -12.24 8.43 -14.12
C GLN A 320 -12.33 7.11 -14.87
N TRP A 321 -11.23 6.40 -14.96
CA TRP A 321 -11.24 5.00 -15.37
C TRP A 321 -11.84 4.10 -14.27
N ALA A 322 -12.61 3.08 -14.68
CA ALA A 322 -13.01 1.97 -13.83
C ALA A 322 -12.15 0.75 -14.18
N ILE A 323 -11.53 0.15 -13.18
CA ILE A 323 -10.63 -0.99 -13.35
C ILE A 323 -11.12 -2.18 -12.52
N PHE A 324 -10.90 -3.39 -13.02
CA PHE A 324 -11.35 -4.61 -12.37
C PHE A 324 -10.48 -5.80 -12.77
N LEU A 325 -10.47 -6.85 -11.97
CA LEU A 325 -9.81 -8.13 -12.29
C LEU A 325 -10.81 -9.13 -12.86
N ARG A 326 -11.97 -9.23 -12.23
CA ARG A 326 -13.07 -10.10 -12.63
C ARG A 326 -14.40 -9.39 -12.43
N ASN A 327 -15.40 -9.85 -13.16
CA ASN A 327 -16.79 -9.43 -13.07
C ASN A 327 -17.73 -10.65 -13.29
N HIS A 328 -19.00 -10.40 -13.50
CA HIS A 328 -20.04 -11.39 -13.76
C HIS A 328 -19.99 -12.07 -15.15
N ASP A 329 -19.16 -11.53 -16.04
CA ASP A 329 -18.93 -12.03 -17.40
C ASP A 329 -17.59 -12.77 -17.54
N GLU A 330 -17.26 -13.16 -18.75
CA GLU A 330 -15.95 -13.71 -19.06
C GLU A 330 -14.82 -12.67 -18.87
N LEU A 331 -13.63 -13.13 -18.58
CA LEU A 331 -12.41 -12.37 -18.78
C LEU A 331 -12.23 -12.18 -20.27
N THR A 332 -12.70 -11.04 -20.80
CA THR A 332 -12.67 -10.80 -22.23
C THR A 332 -11.26 -10.67 -22.76
N LEU A 333 -11.00 -11.26 -23.92
CA LEU A 333 -9.74 -11.21 -24.65
C LEU A 333 -9.96 -10.57 -26.05
N GLU A 334 -10.96 -9.69 -26.16
CA GLU A 334 -11.20 -8.97 -27.40
C GLU A 334 -10.10 -7.92 -27.68
N MET A 335 -9.70 -7.18 -26.63
CA MET A 335 -8.70 -6.11 -26.70
C MET A 335 -7.27 -6.62 -26.47
N VAL A 336 -6.97 -7.77 -27.04
CA VAL A 336 -5.62 -8.34 -27.13
C VAL A 336 -5.38 -8.86 -28.55
N THR A 337 -4.11 -9.00 -28.94
CA THR A 337 -3.75 -9.59 -30.24
C THR A 337 -4.10 -11.09 -30.27
N HIS A 338 -4.23 -11.66 -31.48
CA HIS A 338 -4.45 -13.11 -31.62
C HIS A 338 -3.39 -13.94 -30.92
N ARG A 339 -2.12 -13.52 -30.98
CA ARG A 339 -1.00 -14.20 -30.33
C ARG A 339 -1.10 -14.15 -28.80
N GLU A 340 -1.48 -13.01 -28.25
CA GLU A 340 -1.73 -12.84 -26.82
C GLU A 340 -2.93 -13.67 -26.36
N ARG A 341 -4.01 -13.70 -27.14
CA ARG A 341 -5.19 -14.52 -26.84
C ARG A 341 -4.85 -16.00 -26.78
N ASP A 342 -4.09 -16.50 -27.76
CA ASP A 342 -3.65 -17.90 -27.77
C ASP A 342 -2.75 -18.21 -26.58
N TYR A 343 -1.89 -17.26 -26.18
CA TYR A 343 -1.07 -17.37 -24.98
C TYR A 343 -1.93 -17.46 -23.72
N MET A 344 -2.90 -16.54 -23.56
CA MET A 344 -3.82 -16.53 -22.40
C MET A 344 -4.65 -17.80 -22.31
N TYR A 345 -5.16 -18.29 -23.42
CA TYR A 345 -5.89 -19.56 -23.46
C TYR A 345 -5.03 -20.75 -23.02
N ARG A 346 -3.77 -20.78 -23.41
CA ARG A 346 -2.84 -21.83 -23.02
C ARG A 346 -2.56 -21.83 -21.53
N ILE A 347 -2.38 -20.66 -20.94
CA ILE A 347 -2.02 -20.51 -19.53
C ILE A 347 -3.25 -20.65 -18.61
N TYR A 348 -4.33 -19.93 -18.91
CA TYR A 348 -5.46 -19.76 -18.01
C TYR A 348 -6.72 -20.57 -18.36
N ALA A 349 -6.78 -21.11 -19.57
CA ALA A 349 -7.92 -21.86 -20.06
C ALA A 349 -7.50 -23.03 -20.96
N ALA A 350 -6.52 -23.82 -20.48
CA ALA A 350 -6.11 -25.06 -21.14
C ALA A 350 -7.30 -26.02 -21.29
N ASP A 351 -8.17 -26.10 -20.28
CA ASP A 351 -9.49 -26.74 -20.39
C ASP A 351 -10.41 -25.84 -21.24
N LYS A 352 -10.83 -26.36 -22.40
CA LYS A 352 -11.70 -25.64 -23.34
C LYS A 352 -13.06 -25.27 -22.73
N ARG A 353 -13.53 -25.98 -21.70
CA ARG A 353 -14.77 -25.65 -20.99
C ARG A 353 -14.70 -24.32 -20.26
N ALA A 354 -13.48 -23.84 -19.93
CA ALA A 354 -13.28 -22.51 -19.36
C ALA A 354 -13.37 -21.38 -20.39
N ARG A 355 -13.47 -21.69 -21.70
CA ARG A 355 -13.57 -20.69 -22.77
C ARG A 355 -15.03 -20.44 -23.13
N ILE A 356 -15.34 -19.20 -23.43
CA ILE A 356 -16.63 -18.77 -23.96
C ILE A 356 -16.42 -17.53 -24.83
N ASN A 357 -17.05 -17.44 -26.00
CA ASN A 357 -16.85 -16.37 -26.95
C ASN A 357 -15.35 -16.09 -27.18
N LEU A 358 -14.90 -14.85 -26.98
CA LEU A 358 -13.48 -14.47 -27.02
C LEU A 358 -12.89 -14.28 -25.61
N GLY A 359 -13.28 -15.08 -24.64
CA GLY A 359 -12.87 -14.89 -23.23
C GLY A 359 -12.75 -16.17 -22.40
N ILE A 360 -12.53 -15.99 -21.11
CA ILE A 360 -12.29 -17.03 -20.11
C ILE A 360 -13.30 -16.87 -18.96
N ARG A 361 -14.18 -17.87 -18.76
CA ARG A 361 -15.17 -17.90 -17.68
C ARG A 361 -14.64 -18.55 -16.41
N ARG A 362 -13.67 -17.90 -15.75
CA ARG A 362 -13.06 -18.32 -14.49
C ARG A 362 -13.06 -17.17 -13.49
N ARG A 363 -13.13 -17.45 -12.19
CA ARG A 363 -12.93 -16.47 -11.13
C ARG A 363 -11.44 -16.21 -10.85
N LEU A 364 -11.14 -15.17 -10.04
CA LEU A 364 -9.76 -14.76 -9.72
C LEU A 364 -8.95 -15.88 -9.06
N ALA A 365 -9.47 -16.51 -8.01
CA ALA A 365 -8.73 -17.54 -7.27
C ALA A 365 -8.32 -18.73 -8.14
N PRO A 366 -9.21 -19.33 -8.96
CA PRO A 366 -8.81 -20.35 -9.92
C PRO A 366 -7.84 -19.88 -11.00
N LEU A 367 -7.93 -18.63 -11.46
CA LEU A 367 -6.96 -18.07 -12.41
C LEU A 367 -5.57 -17.93 -11.81
N MET A 368 -5.50 -17.74 -10.50
CA MET A 368 -4.24 -17.62 -9.74
C MET A 368 -3.79 -18.94 -9.10
N ASP A 369 -4.34 -20.09 -9.54
CA ASP A 369 -4.02 -21.42 -8.99
C ASP A 369 -4.25 -21.53 -7.46
N ASN A 370 -5.15 -20.73 -6.92
CA ASN A 370 -5.40 -20.59 -5.48
C ASN A 370 -4.14 -20.18 -4.66
N ASP A 371 -3.17 -19.55 -5.29
CA ASP A 371 -1.97 -19.03 -4.64
C ASP A 371 -2.32 -17.71 -3.94
N PRO A 372 -2.30 -17.64 -2.60
CA PRO A 372 -2.71 -16.44 -1.87
C PRO A 372 -1.81 -15.23 -2.15
N GLU A 373 -0.52 -15.44 -2.43
CA GLU A 373 0.40 -14.34 -2.69
C GLU A 373 0.16 -13.74 -4.09
N LYS A 374 -0.14 -14.57 -5.10
CA LYS A 374 -0.58 -14.09 -6.41
C LYS A 374 -1.92 -13.31 -6.31
N ILE A 375 -2.88 -13.84 -5.55
CA ILE A 375 -4.19 -13.19 -5.35
C ILE A 375 -4.01 -11.82 -4.68
N LYS A 376 -3.19 -11.73 -3.63
CA LYS A 376 -2.87 -10.47 -2.96
C LYS A 376 -2.15 -9.49 -3.88
N LEU A 377 -1.18 -9.97 -4.67
CA LEU A 377 -0.46 -9.14 -5.64
C LEU A 377 -1.43 -8.58 -6.70
N MET A 378 -2.30 -9.40 -7.28
CA MET A 378 -3.30 -8.96 -8.26
C MET A 378 -4.22 -7.88 -7.67
N ASN A 379 -4.73 -8.10 -6.45
CA ASN A 379 -5.54 -7.11 -5.76
C ASN A 379 -4.75 -5.83 -5.42
N SER A 380 -3.45 -5.93 -5.09
CA SER A 380 -2.62 -4.74 -4.86
C SER A 380 -2.47 -3.90 -6.13
N LEU A 381 -2.30 -4.54 -7.29
CA LEU A 381 -2.28 -3.85 -8.58
C LEU A 381 -3.62 -3.20 -8.89
N LEU A 382 -4.73 -3.91 -8.72
CA LEU A 382 -6.08 -3.37 -8.86
C LEU A 382 -6.29 -2.12 -8.00
N LEU A 383 -5.82 -2.15 -6.76
CA LEU A 383 -6.07 -1.09 -5.78
C LEU A 383 -5.09 0.08 -5.87
N SER A 384 -4.01 -0.02 -6.63
CA SER A 384 -2.99 1.03 -6.73
C SER A 384 -2.79 1.61 -8.14
N MET A 385 -3.24 0.91 -9.20
CA MET A 385 -3.26 1.48 -10.56
C MET A 385 -4.26 2.64 -10.66
N PRO A 386 -4.08 3.55 -11.64
CA PRO A 386 -5.03 4.64 -11.87
C PRO A 386 -6.43 4.13 -12.18
N GLY A 387 -7.40 4.63 -11.45
CA GLY A 387 -8.79 4.27 -11.63
C GLY A 387 -9.49 3.90 -10.32
N SER A 388 -10.82 3.80 -10.41
CA SER A 388 -11.66 3.31 -9.32
C SER A 388 -11.82 1.79 -9.45
N PRO A 389 -11.39 1.02 -8.44
CA PRO A 389 -11.42 -0.43 -8.50
C PRO A 389 -12.85 -0.97 -8.29
N ILE A 390 -13.17 -2.00 -9.05
CA ILE A 390 -14.39 -2.79 -8.90
C ILE A 390 -14.01 -4.19 -8.42
N LEU A 391 -14.55 -4.58 -7.27
CA LEU A 391 -14.40 -5.92 -6.68
C LEU A 391 -15.66 -6.73 -6.98
N TYR A 392 -15.50 -7.94 -7.48
CA TYR A 392 -16.60 -8.85 -7.71
C TYR A 392 -16.89 -9.69 -6.45
N TYR A 393 -18.15 -9.82 -6.07
CA TYR A 393 -18.53 -10.54 -4.84
C TYR A 393 -17.91 -11.93 -4.76
N GLY A 394 -17.39 -12.27 -3.59
CA GLY A 394 -16.72 -13.53 -3.31
C GLY A 394 -15.26 -13.59 -3.67
N ASP A 395 -14.72 -12.63 -4.46
CA ASP A 395 -13.27 -12.58 -4.74
C ASP A 395 -12.48 -12.18 -3.48
N GLU A 396 -13.09 -11.44 -2.55
CA GLU A 396 -12.50 -11.06 -1.25
C GLU A 396 -12.26 -12.25 -0.30
N ILE A 397 -12.95 -13.38 -0.54
CA ILE A 397 -12.73 -14.64 0.20
C ILE A 397 -12.04 -15.72 -0.64
N GLY A 398 -11.73 -15.43 -1.91
CA GLY A 398 -11.13 -16.39 -2.84
C GLY A 398 -12.12 -17.47 -3.33
N MET A 399 -13.39 -17.10 -3.57
CA MET A 399 -14.37 -18.01 -4.16
C MET A 399 -13.88 -18.59 -5.49
N GLY A 400 -14.13 -19.88 -5.68
CA GLY A 400 -13.94 -20.56 -6.94
C GLY A 400 -15.12 -20.43 -7.91
N ASP A 401 -15.05 -21.18 -8.99
CA ASP A 401 -16.07 -21.26 -10.03
C ASP A 401 -16.45 -22.69 -10.36
N ASN A 402 -17.49 -22.86 -11.19
CA ASN A 402 -17.92 -24.15 -11.69
C ASN A 402 -17.99 -24.14 -13.23
N VAL A 403 -16.93 -24.56 -13.87
CA VAL A 403 -16.82 -24.60 -15.35
C VAL A 403 -17.80 -25.56 -16.05
N TYR A 404 -18.49 -26.40 -15.30
CA TYR A 404 -19.47 -27.34 -15.85
C TYR A 404 -20.86 -26.72 -16.05
N LEU A 405 -21.11 -25.54 -15.44
CA LEU A 405 -22.37 -24.83 -15.68
C LEU A 405 -22.31 -24.12 -17.04
N GLY A 406 -23.45 -24.05 -17.72
CA GLY A 406 -23.59 -23.43 -19.03
C GLY A 406 -23.40 -21.93 -18.96
N ASP A 407 -23.13 -21.30 -20.10
CA ASP A 407 -22.88 -19.87 -20.23
C ASP A 407 -21.86 -19.36 -19.20
N ARG A 408 -22.06 -18.18 -18.61
CA ARG A 408 -21.25 -17.56 -17.55
C ARG A 408 -21.70 -17.95 -16.14
N ASN A 409 -22.67 -18.86 -16.01
CA ASN A 409 -23.26 -19.25 -14.72
C ASN A 409 -22.23 -19.80 -13.73
N GLY A 410 -21.13 -20.38 -14.22
CA GLY A 410 -20.06 -20.90 -13.37
C GLY A 410 -19.39 -19.87 -12.47
N VAL A 411 -19.38 -18.59 -12.84
CA VAL A 411 -18.83 -17.49 -12.04
C VAL A 411 -19.92 -16.72 -11.25
N ARG A 412 -21.20 -17.14 -11.37
CA ARG A 412 -22.39 -16.47 -10.78
C ARG A 412 -23.05 -17.30 -9.67
N THR A 413 -22.31 -18.23 -9.06
CA THR A 413 -22.78 -19.13 -8.02
C THR A 413 -23.12 -18.41 -6.72
N PRO A 414 -23.95 -19.00 -5.81
CA PRO A 414 -24.29 -18.40 -4.54
C PRO A 414 -23.07 -18.04 -3.68
N MET A 415 -23.15 -16.91 -2.98
CA MET A 415 -22.11 -16.45 -2.03
C MET A 415 -21.93 -17.47 -0.90
N GLN A 416 -20.68 -17.70 -0.49
CA GLN A 416 -20.28 -18.69 0.51
C GLN A 416 -20.15 -18.04 1.89
N TRP A 417 -21.25 -18.04 2.68
CA TRP A 417 -21.30 -17.40 4.00
C TRP A 417 -20.76 -18.28 5.12
N SER A 418 -21.08 -19.57 5.12
CA SER A 418 -20.72 -20.50 6.17
C SER A 418 -20.51 -21.92 5.64
N PRO A 419 -19.90 -22.84 6.42
CA PRO A 419 -19.78 -24.26 6.04
C PRO A 419 -21.09 -25.04 6.09
N GLU A 420 -22.19 -24.40 6.46
CA GLU A 420 -23.49 -25.02 6.58
C GLU A 420 -24.15 -25.30 5.21
N ARG A 421 -25.30 -25.99 5.24
CA ARG A 421 -26.09 -26.33 4.04
C ARG A 421 -26.26 -25.10 3.13
N ASN A 422 -26.15 -25.33 1.83
CA ASN A 422 -26.25 -24.30 0.78
C ASN A 422 -25.28 -23.14 0.99
N ALA A 423 -24.12 -23.41 1.58
CA ALA A 423 -23.11 -22.38 1.88
C ALA A 423 -23.60 -21.28 2.85
N GLY A 424 -24.65 -21.54 3.66
CA GLY A 424 -25.29 -20.50 4.47
C GLY A 424 -26.00 -19.40 3.67
N PHE A 425 -26.15 -19.58 2.37
CA PHE A 425 -26.83 -18.66 1.47
C PHE A 425 -28.36 -18.74 1.64
N SER A 426 -28.90 -19.93 1.78
CA SER A 426 -30.35 -20.25 1.84
C SER A 426 -30.60 -21.45 2.72
N LEU A 427 -31.77 -21.48 3.37
CA LEU A 427 -32.29 -22.69 4.07
C LEU A 427 -33.21 -23.52 3.19
N ALA A 428 -33.43 -23.16 1.94
CA ALA A 428 -34.23 -23.87 0.96
C ALA A 428 -33.73 -25.31 0.73
N ASP A 429 -34.58 -26.14 0.08
CA ASP A 429 -34.11 -27.41 -0.46
C ASP A 429 -33.01 -27.13 -1.53
N PRO A 430 -31.87 -27.85 -1.54
CA PRO A 430 -30.82 -27.65 -2.55
C PRO A 430 -31.31 -27.70 -4.00
N GLN A 431 -32.38 -28.42 -4.27
CA GLN A 431 -32.99 -28.49 -5.61
C GLN A 431 -33.73 -27.21 -6.02
N SER A 432 -34.08 -26.36 -5.04
CA SER A 432 -34.76 -25.09 -5.29
C SER A 432 -33.78 -23.93 -5.54
N LEU A 433 -32.48 -24.16 -5.34
CA LEU A 433 -31.50 -23.13 -5.58
C LEU A 433 -31.44 -22.77 -7.06
N TYR A 434 -31.37 -21.46 -7.38
CA TYR A 434 -31.21 -20.95 -8.75
C TYR A 434 -29.99 -21.52 -9.47
N LEU A 435 -28.90 -21.75 -8.74
CA LEU A 435 -27.67 -22.44 -9.14
C LEU A 435 -27.06 -23.19 -7.94
N PRO A 436 -26.38 -24.33 -8.18
CA PRO A 436 -25.70 -25.02 -7.09
C PRO A 436 -24.53 -24.21 -6.54
N PRO A 437 -24.25 -24.26 -5.23
CA PRO A 437 -23.02 -23.69 -4.68
C PRO A 437 -21.79 -24.45 -5.19
N VAL A 438 -20.62 -23.86 -5.09
CA VAL A 438 -19.37 -24.54 -5.45
C VAL A 438 -19.09 -25.66 -4.46
N MET A 439 -18.91 -26.90 -4.95
CA MET A 439 -18.73 -28.13 -4.18
C MET A 439 -17.30 -28.71 -4.32
N ASP A 440 -16.41 -27.99 -5.01
CA ASP A 440 -15.02 -28.39 -5.21
C ASP A 440 -14.27 -28.51 -3.87
N PRO A 441 -13.39 -29.53 -3.67
CA PRO A 441 -12.65 -29.69 -2.41
C PRO A 441 -11.75 -28.49 -2.03
N VAL A 442 -11.28 -27.73 -3.01
CA VAL A 442 -10.40 -26.58 -2.80
C VAL A 442 -11.20 -25.29 -2.62
N TYR A 443 -12.23 -25.09 -3.45
CA TYR A 443 -12.99 -23.83 -3.52
C TYR A 443 -14.39 -23.93 -2.92
N GLY A 444 -14.82 -25.12 -2.53
CA GLY A 444 -16.15 -25.34 -1.98
C GLY A 444 -16.37 -24.58 -0.68
N TYR A 445 -17.64 -24.30 -0.39
CA TYR A 445 -18.04 -23.49 0.76
C TYR A 445 -17.61 -24.07 2.12
N GLN A 446 -17.29 -25.35 2.20
CA GLN A 446 -16.75 -25.98 3.41
C GLN A 446 -15.31 -25.52 3.68
N ALA A 447 -14.52 -25.25 2.64
CA ALA A 447 -13.15 -24.77 2.72
C ALA A 447 -13.06 -23.24 2.66
N VAL A 448 -13.88 -22.61 1.82
CA VAL A 448 -13.86 -21.17 1.56
C VAL A 448 -15.19 -20.54 1.94
N ASN A 449 -15.24 -19.80 3.04
CA ASN A 449 -16.46 -19.11 3.47
C ASN A 449 -16.14 -17.90 4.37
N VAL A 450 -17.10 -16.98 4.43
CA VAL A 450 -16.99 -15.73 5.21
C VAL A 450 -16.81 -16.00 6.70
N GLU A 451 -17.57 -16.94 7.28
CA GLU A 451 -17.57 -17.21 8.71
C GLU A 451 -16.19 -17.65 9.20
N ALA A 452 -15.56 -18.61 8.52
CA ALA A 452 -14.24 -19.11 8.87
C ALA A 452 -13.17 -18.01 8.70
N GLN A 453 -13.20 -17.28 7.59
CA GLN A 453 -12.23 -16.25 7.30
C GLN A 453 -12.36 -15.01 8.19
N SER A 454 -13.57 -14.67 8.65
CA SER A 454 -13.76 -13.57 9.60
C SER A 454 -13.08 -13.83 10.95
N ARG A 455 -12.93 -15.11 11.35
CA ARG A 455 -12.29 -15.52 12.61
C ARG A 455 -10.77 -15.60 12.51
N ASP A 456 -10.22 -15.73 11.29
CA ASP A 456 -8.78 -15.82 11.05
C ASP A 456 -8.19 -14.46 10.67
N PRO A 457 -7.36 -13.82 11.54
CA PRO A 457 -6.73 -12.53 11.24
C PRO A 457 -5.83 -12.54 10.00
N SER A 458 -5.30 -13.70 9.61
CA SER A 458 -4.40 -13.86 8.47
C SER A 458 -5.13 -14.19 7.16
N SER A 459 -6.46 -14.40 7.21
CA SER A 459 -7.27 -14.75 6.05
C SER A 459 -7.24 -13.70 4.94
N LEU A 460 -7.60 -14.12 3.72
CA LEU A 460 -7.72 -13.24 2.56
C LEU A 460 -8.76 -12.14 2.81
N LEU A 461 -9.90 -12.46 3.43
CA LEU A 461 -10.93 -11.48 3.78
C LEU A 461 -10.40 -10.38 4.69
N ASN A 462 -9.73 -10.75 5.78
CA ASN A 462 -9.19 -9.76 6.73
C ASN A 462 -8.00 -9.01 6.15
N TRP A 463 -7.20 -9.62 5.29
CA TRP A 463 -6.20 -8.92 4.51
C TRP A 463 -6.84 -7.89 3.57
N THR A 464 -7.89 -8.27 2.82
CA THR A 464 -8.62 -7.37 1.92
C THR A 464 -9.19 -6.18 2.67
N ARG A 465 -9.83 -6.39 3.84
CA ARG A 465 -10.32 -5.30 4.70
C ARG A 465 -9.20 -4.30 5.05
N ARG A 466 -8.02 -4.79 5.46
CA ARG A 466 -6.88 -3.91 5.79
C ARG A 466 -6.40 -3.08 4.59
N VAL A 467 -6.26 -3.71 3.43
CA VAL A 467 -5.80 -3.01 2.22
C VAL A 467 -6.80 -1.96 1.76
N LEU A 468 -8.10 -2.25 1.83
CA LEU A 468 -9.15 -1.29 1.49
C LEU A 468 -9.17 -0.08 2.43
N VAL A 469 -8.93 -0.29 3.73
CA VAL A 469 -8.78 0.82 4.70
C VAL A 469 -7.60 1.71 4.32
N VAL A 470 -6.45 1.12 3.97
CA VAL A 470 -5.27 1.88 3.53
C VAL A 470 -5.60 2.67 2.25
N ARG A 471 -6.18 2.04 1.24
CA ARG A 471 -6.53 2.74 0.00
C ARG A 471 -7.46 3.92 0.24
N LYS A 472 -8.49 3.76 1.07
CA LYS A 472 -9.46 4.84 1.40
C LYS A 472 -8.83 6.01 2.15
N ALA A 473 -7.78 5.75 2.94
CA ALA A 473 -7.08 6.80 3.67
C ALA A 473 -6.25 7.72 2.76
N HIS A 474 -5.95 7.29 1.53
CA HIS A 474 -5.02 7.97 0.63
C HIS A 474 -5.69 8.30 -0.73
N ARG A 475 -6.14 9.55 -0.91
CA ARG A 475 -6.79 10.03 -2.15
C ARG A 475 -5.88 9.93 -3.38
N VAL A 476 -4.58 9.88 -3.19
CA VAL A 476 -3.59 9.74 -4.26
C VAL A 476 -3.83 8.49 -5.12
N PHE A 477 -4.36 7.41 -4.59
CA PHE A 477 -4.71 6.23 -5.38
C PHE A 477 -5.85 6.48 -6.39
N GLY A 478 -6.82 7.30 -6.02
CA GLY A 478 -7.95 7.67 -6.89
C GLY A 478 -7.66 8.85 -7.81
N ARG A 479 -6.89 9.83 -7.35
CA ARG A 479 -6.72 11.13 -8.02
C ARG A 479 -5.30 11.43 -8.47
N GLY A 480 -4.33 10.62 -8.07
CA GLY A 480 -2.92 10.87 -8.34
C GLY A 480 -2.51 10.54 -9.77
N THR A 481 -1.42 11.15 -10.18
CA THR A 481 -0.72 10.85 -11.43
C THR A 481 -0.13 9.44 -11.40
N LEU A 482 0.37 8.96 -12.53
CA LEU A 482 1.12 7.72 -12.67
C LEU A 482 2.46 8.00 -13.35
N GLU A 483 3.54 7.59 -12.72
CA GLU A 483 4.88 7.62 -13.31
C GLU A 483 5.59 6.29 -13.08
N PHE A 484 5.96 5.60 -14.17
CA PHE A 484 6.73 4.36 -14.10
C PHE A 484 8.22 4.63 -13.94
N LEU A 485 8.86 3.99 -12.95
CA LEU A 485 10.29 4.16 -12.67
C LEU A 485 11.22 3.30 -13.55
N ASN A 486 10.70 2.30 -14.24
CA ASN A 486 11.43 1.44 -15.20
C ASN A 486 12.80 0.94 -14.73
N PRO A 487 12.95 0.28 -13.57
CA PRO A 487 14.23 -0.27 -13.11
C PRO A 487 14.78 -1.33 -14.07
N GLY A 488 16.08 -1.62 -14.00
CA GLY A 488 16.74 -2.61 -14.85
C GLY A 488 16.13 -4.01 -14.76
N ASN A 489 15.67 -4.42 -13.58
CA ASN A 489 14.96 -5.69 -13.39
C ASN A 489 13.53 -5.62 -13.93
N ARG A 490 13.26 -6.28 -15.06
CA ARG A 490 11.95 -6.29 -15.72
C ARG A 490 10.86 -7.03 -14.93
N LYS A 491 11.23 -7.88 -13.97
CA LYS A 491 10.30 -8.62 -13.10
C LYS A 491 9.71 -7.74 -12.00
N ILE A 492 10.26 -6.55 -11.79
CA ILE A 492 9.75 -5.56 -10.85
C ILE A 492 8.96 -4.49 -11.58
N LEU A 493 7.73 -4.30 -11.16
CA LEU A 493 6.90 -3.17 -11.55
C LEU A 493 6.98 -2.12 -10.44
N ALA A 494 7.53 -0.96 -10.75
CA ALA A 494 7.66 0.16 -9.82
C ALA A 494 7.09 1.44 -10.44
N TYR A 495 6.26 2.14 -9.69
CA TYR A 495 5.63 3.39 -10.13
C TYR A 495 5.30 4.29 -8.96
N LEU A 496 5.22 5.56 -9.25
CA LEU A 496 4.84 6.63 -8.32
C LEU A 496 3.40 7.07 -8.59
N ARG A 497 2.69 7.34 -7.53
CA ARG A 497 1.39 8.01 -7.53
C ARG A 497 1.54 9.31 -6.72
N GLU A 498 1.18 10.45 -7.31
CA GLU A 498 1.35 11.75 -6.68
C GLU A 498 0.07 12.57 -6.76
N HIS A 499 -0.33 13.19 -5.64
CA HIS A 499 -1.48 14.08 -5.54
C HIS A 499 -1.27 15.11 -4.43
N GLY A 500 -1.20 16.40 -4.79
CA GLY A 500 -0.83 17.43 -3.83
C GLY A 500 0.56 17.19 -3.24
N ASP A 501 0.66 17.18 -1.92
CA ASP A 501 1.92 16.93 -1.20
C ASP A 501 2.17 15.43 -0.92
N GLU A 502 1.24 14.56 -1.31
CA GLU A 502 1.35 13.13 -1.06
C GLU A 502 1.97 12.40 -2.25
N SER A 503 3.03 11.63 -1.97
CA SER A 503 3.67 10.74 -2.94
C SER A 503 3.70 9.32 -2.40
N ILE A 504 3.18 8.37 -3.17
CA ILE A 504 3.23 6.94 -2.86
C ILE A 504 4.02 6.20 -3.93
N LEU A 505 5.05 5.49 -3.50
CA LEU A 505 5.83 4.56 -4.30
C LEU A 505 5.21 3.17 -4.17
N CYS A 506 4.75 2.61 -5.29
CA CYS A 506 4.26 1.25 -5.40
C CYS A 506 5.32 0.38 -6.06
N VAL A 507 5.70 -0.72 -5.40
CA VAL A 507 6.70 -1.67 -5.93
C VAL A 507 6.14 -3.07 -5.83
N ALA A 508 6.13 -3.81 -6.93
CA ALA A 508 5.57 -5.15 -7.02
C ALA A 508 6.54 -6.11 -7.70
N ASN A 509 6.78 -7.27 -7.10
CA ASN A 509 7.51 -8.36 -7.71
C ASN A 509 6.55 -9.30 -8.44
N LEU A 510 6.60 -9.30 -9.76
CA LEU A 510 5.74 -10.12 -10.62
C LEU A 510 6.20 -11.59 -10.71
N ALA A 511 7.42 -11.89 -10.22
CA ALA A 511 8.00 -13.21 -10.29
C ALA A 511 7.72 -14.05 -9.04
N ARG A 512 7.75 -15.37 -9.21
CA ARG A 512 7.64 -16.36 -8.13
C ARG A 512 8.86 -16.44 -7.21
N SER A 513 10.00 -15.88 -7.62
CA SER A 513 11.24 -15.85 -6.83
C SER A 513 11.53 -14.45 -6.32
N ALA A 514 12.31 -14.36 -5.23
CA ALA A 514 12.78 -13.09 -4.72
C ALA A 514 13.58 -12.32 -5.78
N GLN A 515 13.35 -11.03 -5.89
CA GLN A 515 13.97 -10.15 -6.88
C GLN A 515 14.56 -8.90 -6.22
N PRO A 516 15.83 -8.59 -6.49
CA PRO A 516 16.42 -7.30 -6.14
C PRO A 516 16.00 -6.24 -7.15
N VAL A 517 15.92 -4.99 -6.70
CA VAL A 517 15.66 -3.84 -7.54
C VAL A 517 16.35 -2.60 -7.00
N GLU A 518 16.93 -1.84 -7.90
CA GLU A 518 17.46 -0.49 -7.66
C GLU A 518 16.49 0.53 -8.27
N LEU A 519 16.04 1.48 -7.45
CA LEU A 519 15.09 2.52 -7.85
C LEU A 519 15.76 3.88 -7.79
N ASP A 520 15.69 4.64 -8.89
CA ASP A 520 16.09 6.04 -8.87
C ASP A 520 15.03 6.87 -8.15
N LEU A 521 15.33 7.24 -6.91
CA LEU A 521 14.50 8.07 -6.05
C LEU A 521 15.22 9.38 -5.65
N ALA A 522 16.31 9.76 -6.33
CA ALA A 522 17.15 10.90 -5.96
C ALA A 522 16.35 12.20 -5.73
N ARG A 523 15.26 12.43 -6.49
CA ARG A 523 14.37 13.58 -6.32
C ARG A 523 13.64 13.63 -4.96
N TYR A 524 13.61 12.51 -4.23
CA TYR A 524 13.00 12.40 -2.88
C TYR A 524 14.06 12.27 -1.79
N LYS A 525 15.31 12.71 -2.05
CA LYS A 525 16.40 12.70 -1.06
C LYS A 525 15.94 13.25 0.29
N GLY A 526 16.24 12.53 1.36
CA GLY A 526 15.87 12.88 2.73
C GLY A 526 14.46 12.46 3.14
N ARG A 527 13.59 12.04 2.20
CA ARG A 527 12.29 11.45 2.56
C ARG A 527 12.45 10.01 3.05
N VAL A 528 11.59 9.60 3.95
CA VAL A 528 11.56 8.25 4.53
C VAL A 528 10.42 7.46 3.89
N PRO A 529 10.71 6.33 3.19
CA PRO A 529 9.67 5.44 2.72
C PRO A 529 9.02 4.72 3.91
N VAL A 530 7.74 4.95 4.13
CA VAL A 530 6.94 4.28 5.17
C VAL A 530 5.98 3.32 4.50
N GLU A 531 6.16 2.02 4.74
CA GLU A 531 5.29 0.98 4.19
C GLU A 531 3.89 1.08 4.84
N LEU A 532 2.84 1.15 4.02
CA LEU A 532 1.51 1.55 4.49
C LEU A 532 0.74 0.44 5.23
N LEU A 533 0.94 -0.83 4.89
CA LEU A 533 0.21 -1.94 5.52
C LEU A 533 0.80 -2.32 6.88
N GLY A 534 2.12 -2.51 6.93
CA GLY A 534 2.86 -2.80 8.17
C GLY A 534 3.24 -1.55 8.95
N ARG A 535 3.07 -0.36 8.35
CA ARG A 535 3.47 0.94 8.91
C ARG A 535 4.94 0.97 9.33
N THR A 536 5.81 0.32 8.55
CA THR A 536 7.23 0.20 8.83
C THR A 536 8.00 1.24 8.03
N ALA A 537 8.82 2.04 8.71
CA ALA A 537 9.72 2.96 8.04
C ALA A 537 10.97 2.21 7.54
N PHE A 538 11.36 2.54 6.32
CA PHE A 538 12.55 2.03 5.67
C PHE A 538 13.66 3.11 5.75
N PRO A 539 14.92 2.78 5.43
CA PRO A 539 15.99 3.77 5.42
C PRO A 539 15.65 5.00 4.58
N PRO A 540 16.08 6.21 5.00
CA PRO A 540 15.86 7.43 4.22
C PRO A 540 16.42 7.32 2.80
N VAL A 541 15.76 7.96 1.85
CA VAL A 541 16.25 8.07 0.47
C VAL A 541 17.52 8.93 0.44
N GLY A 542 18.61 8.37 -0.10
CA GLY A 542 19.88 9.04 -0.30
C GLY A 542 20.10 9.51 -1.74
N ASP A 543 21.36 9.72 -2.11
CA ASP A 543 21.76 10.08 -3.49
C ASP A 543 21.92 8.84 -4.39
N LEU A 544 22.15 7.68 -3.80
CA LEU A 544 22.32 6.41 -4.52
C LEU A 544 20.97 5.78 -4.86
N PRO A 545 20.91 4.93 -5.89
CA PRO A 545 19.71 4.15 -6.19
C PRO A 545 19.22 3.39 -4.96
N TYR A 546 17.92 3.43 -4.73
CA TYR A 546 17.32 2.82 -3.56
C TYR A 546 17.16 1.31 -3.77
N LEU A 547 17.96 0.52 -3.06
CA LEU A 547 17.99 -0.93 -3.18
C LEU A 547 16.88 -1.58 -2.32
N LEU A 548 16.06 -2.41 -2.95
CA LEU A 548 15.07 -3.26 -2.30
C LEU A 548 15.22 -4.71 -2.78
N THR A 549 14.87 -5.66 -1.92
CA THR A 549 14.68 -7.06 -2.30
C THR A 549 13.27 -7.47 -1.91
N LEU A 550 12.46 -7.87 -2.89
CA LEU A 550 11.09 -8.29 -2.67
C LEU A 550 10.99 -9.82 -2.78
N PRO A 551 10.36 -10.50 -1.80
CA PRO A 551 9.98 -11.90 -1.94
C PRO A 551 9.13 -12.16 -3.19
N GLY A 552 8.99 -13.42 -3.60
CA GLY A 552 8.13 -13.77 -4.74
C GLY A 552 6.69 -13.29 -4.54
N HIS A 553 6.14 -12.66 -5.58
CA HIS A 553 4.79 -12.08 -5.60
C HIS A 553 4.50 -11.05 -4.49
N ALA A 554 5.53 -10.54 -3.80
CA ALA A 554 5.37 -9.49 -2.79
C ALA A 554 5.19 -8.11 -3.43
N PHE A 555 4.55 -7.22 -2.68
CA PHE A 555 4.41 -5.82 -3.06
C PHE A 555 4.58 -4.93 -1.83
N TYR A 556 4.94 -3.66 -2.08
CA TYR A 556 4.99 -2.61 -1.07
C TYR A 556 4.31 -1.34 -1.61
N TRP A 557 3.60 -0.66 -0.73
CA TRP A 557 3.11 0.70 -0.93
C TRP A 557 3.81 1.60 0.09
N PHE A 558 4.73 2.42 -0.35
CA PHE A 558 5.48 3.34 0.49
C PHE A 558 4.96 4.76 0.37
N ARG A 559 4.52 5.36 1.46
CA ARG A 559 4.39 6.81 1.53
C ARG A 559 5.80 7.40 1.71
N LEU A 560 6.19 8.32 0.83
CA LEU A 560 7.46 9.04 0.92
C LEU A 560 7.31 10.23 1.86
N ALA A 561 7.45 9.96 3.18
CA ALA A 561 7.21 10.93 4.24
C ALA A 561 8.37 11.93 4.37
N ALA A 562 8.07 13.19 4.73
CA ALA A 562 9.10 14.14 5.17
C ALA A 562 9.71 13.65 6.50
N GLY A 563 10.99 13.95 6.77
CA GLY A 563 11.73 13.41 7.91
C GLY A 563 11.11 13.67 9.30
N GLU A 564 10.21 14.64 9.42
CA GLU A 564 9.48 14.96 10.65
C GLU A 564 8.25 14.04 10.88
N GLU A 565 7.83 13.31 9.88
CA GLU A 565 6.63 12.44 9.93
C GLU A 565 6.95 10.96 10.17
N VAL A 566 8.17 10.63 10.58
CA VAL A 566 8.52 9.23 10.91
C VAL A 566 7.64 8.78 12.08
N PRO A 567 6.88 7.69 11.94
CA PRO A 567 5.99 7.22 13.01
C PRO A 567 6.79 6.91 14.29
N ALA A 568 6.32 7.43 15.42
CA ALA A 568 6.98 7.28 16.74
C ALA A 568 7.20 5.81 17.19
N TRP A 569 6.50 4.85 16.61
CA TRP A 569 6.67 3.43 16.89
C TRP A 569 7.88 2.80 16.18
N HIS A 570 8.52 3.51 15.25
CA HIS A 570 9.74 3.06 14.56
C HIS A 570 11.02 3.48 15.29
N GLU A 571 10.92 4.26 16.35
CA GLU A 571 12.02 4.39 17.30
C GLU A 571 12.35 2.99 17.83
N GLU A 572 13.61 2.56 17.70
CA GLU A 572 14.10 1.31 18.31
C GLU A 572 13.76 1.35 19.81
N ARG A 573 12.60 0.84 20.14
CA ARG A 573 12.30 0.55 21.54
C ARG A 573 13.11 -0.67 21.89
N THR A 574 14.25 -0.48 22.53
CA THR A 574 14.85 -1.57 23.31
C THR A 574 13.75 -2.15 24.19
N PRO A 575 13.47 -3.46 24.15
CA PRO A 575 12.41 -4.04 24.95
C PRO A 575 12.64 -3.63 26.38
N ARG A 576 11.81 -2.75 26.95
CA ARG A 576 11.99 -2.20 28.29
C ARG A 576 11.96 -3.30 29.35
N ASP A 577 11.40 -4.45 29.01
CA ASP A 577 11.21 -5.57 29.93
C ASP A 577 12.45 -6.45 30.10
N GLU A 578 13.48 -6.29 29.25
CA GLU A 578 14.73 -7.05 29.30
C GLU A 578 15.89 -6.28 29.95
N LEU A 579 15.72 -4.98 30.26
CA LEU A 579 16.79 -4.19 30.88
C LEU A 579 16.92 -4.53 32.37
N PRO A 580 18.16 -4.71 32.87
CA PRO A 580 18.40 -4.95 34.30
C PRO A 580 17.94 -3.75 35.14
N ILE A 581 17.48 -4.01 36.35
CA ILE A 581 16.98 -2.99 37.27
C ILE A 581 18.02 -2.75 38.38
N LEU A 582 18.47 -1.49 38.50
CA LEU A 582 19.31 -1.03 39.61
C LEU A 582 18.46 -0.28 40.66
N VAL A 583 18.56 -0.65 41.91
CA VAL A 583 17.88 0.07 43.01
C VAL A 583 18.87 0.99 43.68
N LEU A 584 18.71 2.30 43.41
CA LEU A 584 19.52 3.36 44.00
C LEU A 584 18.85 3.88 45.29
N PHE A 585 19.65 4.47 46.17
CA PHE A 585 19.14 5.08 47.42
C PHE A 585 19.55 6.55 47.56
N ASP A 586 20.56 7.02 46.80
CA ASP A 586 21.06 8.41 46.84
C ASP A 586 21.83 8.75 45.54
N GLY A 587 21.15 8.79 44.39
CA GLY A 587 21.74 9.13 43.10
C GLY A 587 23.09 8.43 42.84
N TRP A 588 24.08 9.18 42.39
CA TRP A 588 25.44 8.67 42.13
C TRP A 588 26.14 8.14 43.36
N HIS A 589 25.84 8.68 44.57
CA HIS A 589 26.43 8.20 45.82
C HIS A 589 26.10 6.73 46.09
N SER A 590 25.03 6.17 45.52
CA SER A 590 24.66 4.77 45.66
C SER A 590 25.73 3.79 45.18
N PHE A 591 26.72 4.24 44.42
CA PHE A 591 27.82 3.42 43.88
C PHE A 591 29.10 3.50 44.71
N PHE A 592 29.20 4.40 45.74
CA PHE A 592 30.47 4.72 46.37
C PHE A 592 30.40 4.57 47.91
N ARG A 593 31.23 3.68 48.47
CA ARG A 593 31.29 3.39 49.87
C ARG A 593 31.76 4.56 50.76
N ASP A 594 32.61 5.38 50.22
CA ASP A 594 33.22 6.54 50.88
C ASP A 594 32.32 7.79 50.89
N ARG A 595 31.23 7.76 50.16
CA ARG A 595 30.25 8.85 50.04
C ARG A 595 28.93 8.58 50.76
N VAL A 596 28.84 7.44 51.47
CA VAL A 596 27.60 7.03 52.17
C VAL A 596 27.85 6.82 53.65
N VAL A 597 26.81 6.92 54.43
CA VAL A 597 26.84 6.67 55.89
C VAL A 597 27.18 5.20 56.19
N PRO A 598 27.84 4.90 57.35
CA PRO A 598 28.39 3.57 57.59
C PRO A 598 27.43 2.39 57.40
N TRP A 599 26.15 2.54 57.77
CA TRP A 599 25.16 1.47 57.60
C TRP A 599 24.67 1.25 56.16
N ARG A 600 25.05 2.08 55.21
CA ARG A 600 24.76 1.93 53.79
C ARG A 600 25.95 1.45 52.95
N ILE A 601 27.11 1.25 53.54
CA ILE A 601 28.33 0.82 52.85
C ILE A 601 28.10 -0.51 52.12
N SER A 602 27.54 -1.52 52.79
CA SER A 602 27.27 -2.83 52.19
C SER A 602 26.25 -2.75 51.05
N LEU A 603 25.33 -1.80 51.10
CA LEU A 603 24.37 -1.57 50.03
C LEU A 603 25.03 -0.92 48.81
N ALA A 604 25.89 0.08 49.02
CA ALA A 604 26.65 0.73 47.95
C ALA A 604 27.61 -0.25 47.23
N GLU A 605 28.29 -1.12 48.00
CA GLU A 605 29.13 -2.18 47.43
C GLU A 605 28.31 -3.18 46.59
N ARG A 606 27.10 -3.52 47.01
CA ARG A 606 26.20 -4.40 46.25
C ARG A 606 25.73 -3.75 44.95
N VAL A 607 25.27 -2.50 45.00
CA VAL A 607 24.81 -1.76 43.79
C VAL A 607 25.95 -1.60 42.79
N ARG A 608 27.16 -1.30 43.29
CA ARG A 608 28.35 -1.23 42.46
C ARG A 608 28.72 -2.59 41.84
N ALA A 609 28.70 -3.65 42.64
CA ALA A 609 28.98 -5.01 42.14
C ALA A 609 27.96 -5.44 41.07
N GLN A 610 26.67 -5.09 41.25
CA GLN A 610 25.65 -5.34 40.24
C GLN A 610 25.93 -4.56 38.97
N LEU A 611 26.27 -3.27 39.05
CA LEU A 611 26.65 -2.47 37.90
C LEU A 611 27.84 -3.10 37.11
N GLU A 612 28.89 -3.47 37.81
CA GLU A 612 30.13 -3.97 37.23
C GLU A 612 30.04 -5.42 36.68
N ARG A 613 29.18 -6.28 37.24
CA ARG A 613 29.09 -7.70 36.88
C ARG A 613 27.88 -8.07 36.04
N GLU A 614 26.75 -7.42 36.27
CA GLU A 614 25.47 -7.83 35.67
C GLU A 614 24.97 -6.83 34.64
N VAL A 615 25.27 -5.52 34.78
CA VAL A 615 24.69 -4.46 33.96
C VAL A 615 25.63 -4.03 32.82
N LEU A 616 26.87 -3.68 33.14
CA LEU A 616 27.80 -3.15 32.12
C LEU A 616 28.30 -4.21 31.11
N PRO A 617 28.64 -5.47 31.52
CA PRO A 617 29.15 -6.46 30.56
C PRO A 617 28.21 -6.73 29.38
N PRO A 618 26.90 -7.03 29.55
CA PRO A 618 25.98 -7.23 28.44
C PRO A 618 25.84 -5.98 27.56
N PHE A 619 25.79 -4.79 28.15
CA PHE A 619 25.73 -3.55 27.42
C PHE A 619 26.98 -3.33 26.54
N MET A 620 28.18 -3.53 27.11
CA MET A 620 29.43 -3.34 26.37
C MET A 620 29.54 -4.25 25.17
N ILE A 621 29.14 -5.53 25.28
CA ILE A 621 29.16 -6.50 24.18
C ILE A 621 28.25 -6.07 23.04
N SER A 622 27.10 -5.50 23.34
CA SER A 622 26.15 -5.00 22.34
C SER A 622 26.71 -3.81 21.55
N GLN A 623 27.75 -3.14 22.09
CA GLN A 623 28.31 -1.95 21.47
C GLN A 623 29.36 -2.27 20.40
N ARG A 624 29.37 -1.51 19.32
CA ARG A 624 30.33 -1.68 18.21
C ARG A 624 31.77 -1.33 18.57
N TRP A 625 31.94 -0.44 19.52
CA TRP A 625 33.24 -0.01 20.01
C TRP A 625 33.94 -1.02 20.96
N TYR A 626 33.23 -2.06 21.42
CA TYR A 626 33.83 -3.12 22.21
C TYR A 626 34.61 -4.09 21.30
N SER A 627 35.87 -4.28 21.61
CA SER A 627 36.80 -4.97 20.70
C SER A 627 36.76 -6.50 20.75
N ALA A 628 36.35 -7.09 21.88
CA ALA A 628 36.35 -8.52 22.11
C ALA A 628 35.04 -9.19 21.73
N LYS A 629 34.65 -9.14 20.44
CA LYS A 629 33.44 -9.80 19.96
C LYS A 629 33.52 -11.30 20.10
N GLY A 630 32.70 -11.85 21.00
CA GLY A 630 32.63 -13.31 21.28
C GLY A 630 32.92 -13.70 22.72
N ASN A 631 33.65 -12.89 23.47
CA ASN A 631 33.93 -13.13 24.91
C ASN A 631 33.24 -12.11 25.77
N VAL A 632 32.32 -12.57 26.61
CA VAL A 632 31.64 -11.73 27.61
C VAL A 632 32.62 -11.40 28.72
N PRO A 633 32.99 -10.12 28.99
CA PRO A 633 33.82 -9.80 30.13
C PRO A 633 33.07 -10.21 31.40
N GLN A 634 33.75 -10.95 32.30
CA GLN A 634 33.13 -11.33 33.59
C GLN A 634 32.82 -10.12 34.47
N ARG A 635 33.50 -8.99 34.25
CA ARG A 635 33.35 -7.77 35.01
C ARG A 635 33.89 -6.54 34.27
N ALA A 636 33.18 -5.41 34.38
CA ALA A 636 33.65 -4.11 33.97
C ALA A 636 33.98 -3.29 35.24
N VAL A 637 35.25 -3.24 35.65
CA VAL A 637 35.69 -2.64 36.90
C VAL A 637 35.84 -1.14 36.74
N LEU A 638 35.23 -0.33 37.61
CA LEU A 638 35.44 1.09 37.65
C LEU A 638 36.88 1.44 38.11
N ILE A 639 37.67 2.03 37.22
CA ILE A 639 39.08 2.41 37.42
C ILE A 639 39.16 3.76 38.13
N ASP A 640 38.54 4.78 37.53
CA ASP A 640 38.50 6.13 38.07
C ASP A 640 37.20 6.83 37.67
N HIS A 641 36.80 7.88 38.35
CA HIS A 641 35.59 8.61 38.09
C HIS A 641 35.59 10.02 38.72
N VAL A 642 34.69 10.84 38.19
CA VAL A 642 34.31 12.11 38.81
C VAL A 642 32.82 12.37 38.55
N GLU A 643 32.12 12.82 39.59
CA GLU A 643 30.77 13.36 39.41
C GLU A 643 30.91 14.80 38.90
N TRP A 644 30.34 15.04 37.71
CA TRP A 644 30.45 16.34 37.04
C TRP A 644 29.05 16.96 36.92
N ASN A 645 28.92 18.11 37.57
CA ASN A 645 27.72 18.92 37.56
C ASN A 645 28.01 20.17 36.72
N ALA A 646 27.31 20.31 35.59
CA ALA A 646 27.45 21.49 34.70
C ALA A 646 26.08 21.91 34.18
N GLY A 647 25.81 23.23 34.28
CA GLY A 647 24.48 23.74 33.91
C GLY A 647 23.37 23.04 34.73
N ASN A 648 22.35 22.48 34.04
CA ASN A 648 21.25 21.74 34.67
C ASN A 648 21.41 20.20 34.54
N GLY A 649 22.64 19.70 34.35
CA GLY A 649 22.93 18.29 34.19
C GLY A 649 23.91 17.77 35.24
N SER A 650 23.80 16.47 35.56
CA SER A 650 24.69 15.74 36.45
C SER A 650 25.08 14.42 35.82
N TRP A 651 26.36 14.18 35.62
CA TRP A 651 26.89 12.98 34.98
C TRP A 651 28.01 12.35 35.83
N LEU A 652 28.18 11.05 35.66
CA LEU A 652 29.34 10.34 36.20
C LEU A 652 30.35 10.12 35.06
N VAL A 653 31.38 10.93 35.00
CA VAL A 653 32.46 10.75 34.02
C VAL A 653 33.36 9.65 34.55
N ALA A 654 33.38 8.50 33.84
CA ALA A 654 33.92 7.26 34.39
C ALA A 654 34.81 6.49 33.39
N LEU A 655 35.87 5.87 33.94
CA LEU A 655 36.77 4.96 33.24
C LEU A 655 36.57 3.53 33.79
N PHE A 656 36.33 2.57 32.90
CA PHE A 656 36.12 1.18 33.23
C PHE A 656 37.22 0.30 32.61
N GLY A 657 37.73 -0.65 33.40
CA GLY A 657 38.61 -1.72 32.94
C GLY A 657 37.78 -2.96 32.62
N ALA A 658 37.89 -3.48 31.42
CA ALA A 658 37.34 -4.76 31.02
C ALA A 658 38.43 -5.55 30.27
N GLY A 659 38.64 -6.86 30.63
CA GLY A 659 39.65 -7.71 30.04
C GLY A 659 39.13 -9.06 29.63
N GLU A 660 39.84 -9.69 28.70
CA GLU A 660 39.68 -11.08 28.34
C GLU A 660 40.42 -11.98 29.36
N GLU A 661 39.96 -13.24 29.51
CA GLU A 661 40.60 -14.24 30.42
C GLU A 661 42.07 -14.47 30.15
N SER A 662 42.60 -14.02 29.01
CA SER A 662 43.98 -14.32 28.54
C SER A 662 44.87 -13.10 28.27
N GLY A 663 44.43 -11.85 28.55
CA GLY A 663 45.09 -10.64 28.10
C GLY A 663 45.05 -9.44 29.03
N GLU A 664 45.74 -8.39 28.61
CA GLU A 664 45.78 -7.09 29.33
C GLU A 664 44.38 -6.45 29.38
N ALA A 665 43.99 -5.98 30.56
CA ALA A 665 42.74 -5.24 30.73
C ALA A 665 42.75 -3.94 29.92
N CYS A 666 41.78 -3.79 29.00
CA CYS A 666 41.61 -2.54 28.24
C CYS A 666 40.83 -1.52 29.07
N THR A 667 41.21 -0.24 28.97
CA THR A 667 40.48 0.86 29.59
C THR A 667 39.48 1.45 28.62
N TYR A 668 38.26 1.62 29.10
CA TYR A 668 37.14 2.20 28.31
C TYR A 668 36.63 3.47 28.97
N PHE A 669 36.36 4.47 28.16
CA PHE A 669 35.68 5.69 28.53
C PHE A 669 34.16 5.53 28.34
N LEU A 670 33.44 5.46 29.46
CA LEU A 670 31.97 5.32 29.49
C LEU A 670 31.38 6.30 30.50
N PRO A 671 31.14 7.56 30.11
CA PRO A 671 30.43 8.50 30.95
C PRO A 671 28.96 8.07 31.07
N LEU A 672 28.38 8.20 32.26
CA LEU A 672 27.05 7.74 32.58
C LEU A 672 26.12 8.92 32.89
N THR A 673 24.86 8.81 32.49
CA THR A 673 23.76 9.73 32.82
C THR A 673 22.68 9.03 33.61
N LEU A 674 22.10 9.70 34.60
CA LEU A 674 20.87 9.29 35.27
C LEU A 674 19.73 10.21 34.82
N MET A 675 18.66 9.65 34.32
CA MET A 675 17.52 10.41 33.84
C MET A 675 16.23 9.84 34.48
N TRP A 676 15.45 10.70 35.12
CA TRP A 676 14.24 10.30 35.83
C TRP A 676 12.99 10.49 34.97
N GLU A 677 11.97 9.63 35.14
CA GLU A 677 10.71 9.69 34.35
C GLU A 677 9.90 10.97 34.60
N SER A 678 10.21 11.73 35.66
CA SER A 678 9.66 13.06 35.91
C SER A 678 10.26 14.16 35.03
N GLU A 679 11.33 13.85 34.28
CA GLU A 679 11.92 14.75 33.30
C GLU A 679 11.19 14.66 31.95
N ALA A 680 11.51 15.59 31.03
CA ALA A 680 10.83 15.65 29.73
C ALA A 680 10.90 14.32 28.96
N GLU A 681 9.74 13.82 28.57
CA GLU A 681 9.57 12.52 27.87
C GLU A 681 10.43 12.43 26.60
N ASP A 682 10.61 13.56 25.88
CA ASP A 682 11.45 13.62 24.69
C ASP A 682 12.94 13.32 24.94
N ARG A 683 13.46 13.70 26.12
CA ARG A 683 14.86 13.39 26.47
C ARG A 683 15.05 11.91 26.76
N LEU A 684 14.08 11.29 27.43
CA LEU A 684 14.09 9.85 27.68
C LEU A 684 14.01 9.05 26.39
N ARG A 685 13.21 9.51 25.42
CA ARG A 685 13.14 8.89 24.09
C ARG A 685 14.49 8.97 23.35
N LYS A 686 15.14 10.14 23.35
CA LYS A 686 16.45 10.32 22.71
C LYS A 686 17.54 9.48 23.37
N LEU A 687 17.46 9.24 24.67
CA LEU A 687 18.41 8.39 25.41
C LEU A 687 18.14 6.89 25.22
N ALA A 688 16.97 6.49 24.69
CA ALA A 688 16.57 5.09 24.61
C ALA A 688 17.61 4.15 23.94
N PRO A 689 18.28 4.53 22.82
CA PRO A 689 19.33 3.68 22.21
C PRO A 689 20.59 3.55 23.07
N ALA A 690 20.84 4.49 23.98
CA ALA A 690 21.99 4.54 24.86
C ALA A 690 21.66 4.06 26.30
N THR A 691 20.46 3.53 26.52
CA THR A 691 20.02 3.07 27.84
C THR A 691 20.71 1.76 28.24
N ILE A 692 21.29 1.76 29.43
CA ILE A 692 22.06 0.65 30.01
C ILE A 692 21.21 -0.17 30.97
N ALA A 693 20.43 0.49 31.85
CA ALA A 693 19.62 -0.17 32.88
C ALA A 693 18.43 0.72 33.26
N ARG A 694 17.38 0.09 33.80
CA ARG A 694 16.36 0.82 34.57
C ARG A 694 16.88 1.14 35.95
N VAL A 695 16.51 2.29 36.48
CA VAL A 695 16.84 2.67 37.84
C VAL A 695 15.57 2.99 38.66
N ARG A 696 15.61 2.63 39.93
CA ARG A 696 14.56 2.99 40.89
C ARG A 696 15.21 3.59 42.13
N GLN A 697 14.72 4.74 42.55
CA GLN A 697 15.09 5.35 43.80
C GLN A 697 13.81 5.73 44.58
N GLN A 698 13.50 4.99 45.62
CA GLN A 698 12.24 5.14 46.38
C GLN A 698 11.02 5.00 45.44
N ALA A 699 10.21 6.06 45.32
CA ALA A 699 9.04 6.12 44.44
C ALA A 699 9.37 6.62 43.02
N GLN A 700 10.61 7.04 42.77
CA GLN A 700 11.03 7.52 41.45
C GLN A 700 11.58 6.38 40.61
N THR A 701 11.18 6.35 39.33
CA THR A 701 11.71 5.46 38.30
C THR A 701 12.44 6.27 37.25
N GLY A 702 13.43 5.66 36.60
CA GLY A 702 14.26 6.31 35.58
C GLY A 702 15.16 5.33 34.87
N VAL A 703 16.15 5.86 34.17
CA VAL A 703 17.13 5.08 33.39
C VAL A 703 18.54 5.51 33.69
N LEU A 704 19.46 4.55 33.67
CA LEU A 704 20.90 4.76 33.56
C LEU A 704 21.28 4.59 32.10
N GLY A 705 21.95 5.57 31.52
CA GLY A 705 22.37 5.55 30.12
C GLY A 705 23.81 5.99 29.90
N ASP A 706 24.31 5.74 28.71
CA ASP A 706 25.56 6.31 28.24
C ASP A 706 25.34 7.83 27.99
N ALA A 707 26.15 8.67 28.62
CA ALA A 707 25.96 10.12 28.59
C ALA A 707 26.14 10.74 27.18
N PHE A 708 26.82 10.08 26.26
CA PHE A 708 26.87 10.55 24.86
C PHE A 708 25.50 10.53 24.18
N GLY A 709 24.53 9.76 24.66
CA GLY A 709 23.14 9.84 24.25
C GLY A 709 22.37 11.04 24.82
N ASP A 710 22.95 11.79 25.74
CA ASP A 710 22.36 13.00 26.33
C ASP A 710 22.95 14.26 25.66
N GLU A 711 22.14 14.96 24.88
CA GLU A 711 22.57 16.19 24.20
C GLU A 711 23.17 17.24 25.16
N LYS A 712 22.69 17.31 26.39
CA LYS A 712 23.19 18.24 27.41
C LYS A 712 24.65 17.93 27.79
N PHE A 713 24.99 16.62 27.86
CA PHE A 713 26.36 16.19 28.10
C PHE A 713 27.30 16.60 26.96
N CYS A 714 26.87 16.37 25.72
CA CYS A 714 27.68 16.74 24.56
C CYS A 714 27.93 18.24 24.49
N ARG A 715 26.90 19.06 24.74
CA ARG A 715 27.08 20.52 24.84
C ARG A 715 27.97 20.91 26.03
N ALA A 716 27.80 20.30 27.20
CA ALA A 716 28.62 20.58 28.37
C ALA A 716 30.10 20.28 28.11
N LEU A 717 30.45 19.21 27.39
CA LEU A 717 31.84 18.92 26.99
C LEU A 717 32.45 20.07 26.20
N VAL A 718 31.72 20.62 25.22
CA VAL A 718 32.20 21.67 24.35
C VAL A 718 32.34 22.99 25.14
N VAL A 719 31.39 23.33 26.00
CA VAL A 719 31.46 24.49 26.91
C VAL A 719 32.63 24.39 27.88
N ALA A 720 32.89 23.20 28.41
CA ALA A 720 34.03 22.96 29.29
C ALA A 720 35.38 23.13 28.58
N MET A 721 35.47 22.77 27.27
CA MET A 721 36.63 23.01 26.44
C MET A 721 36.87 24.54 26.23
N GLU A 722 35.78 25.29 25.99
CA GLU A 722 35.85 26.74 25.89
C GLU A 722 36.43 27.37 27.16
N ALA A 723 35.95 26.89 28.33
CA ALA A 723 36.34 27.39 29.64
C ALA A 723 37.72 26.91 30.10
N GLY A 724 38.33 25.94 29.43
CA GLY A 724 39.60 25.36 29.89
C GLY A 724 39.46 24.63 31.24
N GLN A 725 38.32 23.96 31.49
CA GLN A 725 38.01 23.38 32.80
C GLN A 725 38.92 22.20 33.12
N GLU A 726 39.18 22.00 34.44
CA GLU A 726 39.82 20.80 34.96
C GLU A 726 38.91 20.12 36.00
N LEU A 727 38.80 18.79 35.94
CA LEU A 727 38.03 17.96 36.90
C LEU A 727 39.00 17.03 37.61
N ARG A 728 39.12 17.15 38.94
CA ARG A 728 39.94 16.24 39.73
C ARG A 728 39.18 14.94 40.00
N CYS A 729 39.72 13.81 39.56
CA CYS A 729 39.28 12.45 39.81
C CYS A 729 40.00 11.88 41.05
N ALA A 730 39.70 10.64 41.44
CA ALA A 730 40.38 9.99 42.58
C ALA A 730 41.83 9.64 42.23
N ARG A 731 42.16 9.28 40.99
CA ARG A 731 43.49 8.84 40.54
C ARG A 731 44.05 9.60 39.37
N GLY A 732 43.49 10.74 39.05
CA GLY A 732 43.93 11.56 37.93
C GLY A 732 43.17 12.88 37.77
N THR A 733 43.34 13.57 36.68
CA THR A 733 42.68 14.82 36.36
C THR A 733 42.19 14.77 34.90
N ILE A 734 40.92 15.15 34.65
CA ILE A 734 40.40 15.36 33.31
C ILE A 734 40.60 16.84 32.95
N ARG A 735 41.26 17.09 31.83
CA ARG A 735 41.51 18.43 31.28
C ARG A 735 40.71 18.66 29.99
N PHE A 736 40.07 19.80 29.94
CA PHE A 736 39.37 20.26 28.75
C PHE A 736 40.21 21.34 28.11
N LEU A 737 40.63 21.14 26.87
CA LEU A 737 41.56 22.02 26.17
C LEU A 737 40.93 22.51 24.87
N SER A 738 41.03 23.83 24.61
CA SER A 738 40.64 24.45 23.34
C SER A 738 41.86 24.86 22.54
N THR A 739 41.78 24.89 21.22
CA THR A 739 42.77 25.41 20.30
C THR A 739 42.45 26.86 19.95
N GLN A 740 43.38 27.54 19.25
CA GLN A 740 43.16 28.89 18.73
C GLN A 740 41.98 28.97 17.72
N ALA A 741 41.70 27.89 17.02
CA ALA A 741 40.59 27.81 16.07
C ALA A 741 39.20 27.65 16.72
N PHE A 742 39.15 27.38 18.04
CA PHE A 742 37.88 27.06 18.72
C PHE A 742 36.83 28.17 18.55
N ALA A 743 37.17 29.42 18.81
CA ALA A 743 36.19 30.49 18.77
C ALA A 743 35.58 30.75 17.38
N GLU A 744 36.37 30.55 16.32
CA GLU A 744 35.93 30.70 14.95
C GLU A 744 34.96 29.55 14.57
N LEU A 745 35.29 28.32 14.94
CA LEU A 745 34.51 27.13 14.61
C LEU A 745 33.21 27.06 15.42
N ALA A 746 33.26 27.32 16.73
CA ALA A 746 32.11 27.22 17.61
C ALA A 746 31.09 28.34 17.39
N GLY A 747 31.57 29.60 17.20
CA GLY A 747 30.70 30.76 17.00
C GLY A 747 29.95 31.19 18.28
N PRO A 748 29.08 32.19 18.20
CA PRO A 748 28.52 32.85 19.38
C PRO A 748 27.37 32.13 20.09
N ALA A 749 26.74 31.12 19.45
CA ALA A 749 25.55 30.46 20.00
C ALA A 749 25.83 29.03 20.46
N LEU A 750 26.97 28.80 21.11
CA LEU A 750 27.41 27.45 21.52
C LEU A 750 26.42 26.68 22.38
N HIS A 751 25.70 27.35 23.28
CA HIS A 751 24.77 26.74 24.23
C HIS A 751 23.49 26.18 23.58
N ASP A 752 23.12 26.66 22.39
CA ASP A 752 21.87 26.36 21.71
C ASP A 752 22.06 25.47 20.46
N LEU A 753 23.28 24.99 20.18
CA LEU A 753 23.55 24.17 19.02
C LEU A 753 22.77 22.86 19.10
N PRO A 754 22.00 22.49 18.08
CA PRO A 754 21.36 21.17 18.05
C PRO A 754 22.42 20.07 17.98
N VAL A 755 22.17 18.95 18.64
CA VAL A 755 23.07 17.78 18.66
C VAL A 755 22.42 16.67 17.88
N SER A 756 23.12 16.09 16.92
CA SER A 756 22.68 14.97 16.13
C SER A 756 23.75 13.89 16.02
N THR A 757 23.33 12.64 15.82
CA THR A 757 24.25 11.53 15.59
C THR A 757 24.41 11.35 14.08
N PRO A 758 25.62 11.45 13.52
CA PRO A 758 25.83 11.18 12.11
C PRO A 758 25.61 9.69 11.83
N GLY A 759 25.00 9.36 10.69
CA GLY A 759 24.70 7.99 10.28
C GLY A 759 25.92 7.10 9.96
N ALA A 760 27.15 7.66 10.02
CA ALA A 760 28.37 6.94 9.71
C ALA A 760 28.76 5.95 10.82
N GLN A 761 29.08 4.72 10.43
CA GLN A 761 29.49 3.67 11.35
C GLN A 761 30.94 3.85 11.79
N SER A 762 31.18 4.12 13.08
CA SER A 762 32.53 4.29 13.64
C SER A 762 32.74 3.37 14.87
N SER A 763 34.01 3.00 15.12
CA SER A 763 34.44 2.36 16.38
C SER A 763 34.48 3.34 17.57
N ASN A 764 34.23 4.61 17.32
CA ASN A 764 34.14 5.69 18.30
C ASN A 764 32.73 6.26 18.28
N THR A 765 32.33 6.94 19.32
CA THR A 765 31.05 7.65 19.34
C THR A 765 31.23 9.04 18.74
N THR A 766 30.39 9.39 17.77
CA THR A 766 30.51 10.65 17.04
C THR A 766 29.19 11.43 17.15
N MET A 767 29.30 12.76 17.32
CA MET A 767 28.17 13.69 17.40
C MET A 767 28.47 14.94 16.56
N VAL A 768 27.44 15.47 15.91
CA VAL A 768 27.49 16.73 15.20
C VAL A 768 26.74 17.78 16.00
N LEU A 769 27.35 18.93 16.23
CA LEU A 769 26.74 20.06 16.92
C LEU A 769 26.58 21.24 15.93
N GLY A 770 25.31 21.49 15.57
CA GLY A 770 24.89 22.63 14.76
C GLY A 770 25.53 22.72 13.37
N GLU A 771 25.83 21.55 12.74
CA GLU A 771 26.53 21.49 11.44
C GLU A 771 27.85 22.32 11.39
N ARG A 772 28.44 22.56 12.55
CA ARG A 772 29.66 23.36 12.72
C ARG A 772 30.79 22.59 13.38
N LEU A 773 30.46 21.76 14.34
CA LEU A 773 31.41 21.00 15.15
C LEU A 773 31.15 19.52 15.08
N PHE A 774 32.20 18.74 15.03
CA PHE A 774 32.17 17.27 15.05
C PHE A 774 32.92 16.80 16.30
N LEU A 775 32.15 16.18 17.25
CA LEU A 775 32.69 15.64 18.49
C LEU A 775 32.89 14.14 18.35
N LYS A 776 34.10 13.66 18.59
CA LYS A 776 34.49 12.26 18.56
C LYS A 776 34.90 11.81 19.95
N GLY A 777 34.14 10.92 20.59
CA GLY A 777 34.44 10.27 21.87
C GLY A 777 35.18 8.97 21.65
N TYR A 778 36.39 8.84 22.15
CA TYR A 778 37.19 7.62 22.10
C TYR A 778 36.72 6.67 23.19
N ARG A 779 36.21 5.50 22.79
CA ARG A 779 35.66 4.51 23.74
C ARG A 779 36.73 3.63 24.33
N ARG A 780 37.62 3.08 23.50
CA ARG A 780 38.78 2.32 23.94
C ARG A 780 39.98 3.27 24.07
N LEU A 781 40.55 3.35 25.25
CA LEU A 781 41.63 4.26 25.56
C LEU A 781 42.99 3.56 25.46
N HIS A 782 43.96 4.32 24.98
CA HIS A 782 45.36 3.93 24.97
C HIS A 782 46.17 4.98 25.70
N ALA A 783 47.09 4.57 26.58
CA ALA A 783 48.01 5.46 27.25
C ALA A 783 49.02 6.01 26.24
N GLY A 784 49.35 7.31 26.34
CA GLY A 784 50.29 8.00 25.49
C GLY A 784 49.63 9.01 24.57
N ILE A 785 50.35 9.48 23.60
CA ILE A 785 49.94 10.54 22.66
C ILE A 785 48.97 9.93 21.63
N ASN A 786 47.81 10.56 21.46
CA ASN A 786 46.87 10.20 20.39
C ASN A 786 47.32 10.84 19.08
N PRO A 787 47.70 10.05 18.05
CA PRO A 787 48.21 10.63 16.80
C PRO A 787 47.25 11.56 16.08
N GLU A 788 45.93 11.26 16.12
CA GLU A 788 44.88 12.08 15.47
C GLU A 788 44.80 13.47 16.15
N ALA A 789 44.85 13.51 17.47
CA ALA A 789 44.82 14.73 18.23
C ALA A 789 46.13 15.54 18.05
N GLU A 790 47.30 14.89 18.12
CA GLU A 790 48.61 15.54 17.97
C GLU A 790 48.80 16.14 16.58
N ILE A 791 48.64 15.32 15.53
CA ILE A 791 48.80 15.74 14.15
C ILE A 791 47.76 16.79 13.78
N GLY A 792 46.52 16.59 14.17
CA GLY A 792 45.42 17.55 13.93
C GLY A 792 45.71 18.93 14.54
N ARG A 793 46.17 18.96 15.80
CA ARG A 793 46.59 20.22 16.46
C ARG A 793 47.80 20.87 15.78
N PHE A 794 48.81 20.08 15.43
CA PHE A 794 49.98 20.61 14.69
C PHE A 794 49.55 21.22 13.35
N LEU A 795 48.71 20.56 12.57
CA LEU A 795 48.21 21.04 11.28
C LEU A 795 47.34 22.29 11.44
N THR A 796 46.59 22.41 12.53
CA THR A 796 45.73 23.53 12.83
C THR A 796 46.52 24.75 13.35
N GLU A 797 47.38 24.56 14.39
CA GLU A 797 47.97 25.67 15.18
C GLU A 797 49.35 26.04 14.71
N VAL A 798 50.12 25.11 14.12
CA VAL A 798 51.54 25.35 13.73
C VAL A 798 51.66 25.45 12.22
N ALA A 799 51.20 24.48 11.48
CA ALA A 799 51.33 24.42 10.02
C ALA A 799 50.28 25.26 9.28
N HIS A 800 49.16 25.60 9.92
CA HIS A 800 47.99 26.28 9.33
C HIS A 800 47.56 25.68 7.99
N PHE A 801 47.51 24.32 7.92
CA PHE A 801 47.26 23.58 6.71
C PHE A 801 45.77 23.56 6.37
N ARG A 802 45.42 24.27 5.28
CA ARG A 802 44.00 24.49 4.89
C ARG A 802 43.21 23.28 4.38
N HIS A 803 43.90 22.18 4.02
CA HIS A 803 43.29 20.98 3.50
C HIS A 803 43.15 19.87 4.56
N SER A 804 43.23 20.23 5.84
CA SER A 804 42.96 19.38 6.98
C SER A 804 41.77 19.89 7.74
N VAL A 805 40.98 19.02 8.34
CA VAL A 805 39.88 19.40 9.23
C VAL A 805 40.49 20.05 10.47
N PRO A 806 40.17 21.30 10.81
CA PRO A 806 40.79 21.98 11.96
C PRO A 806 40.28 21.35 13.27
N VAL A 807 41.22 21.16 14.20
CA VAL A 807 40.92 20.72 15.58
C VAL A 807 40.51 21.91 16.41
N ALA A 808 39.31 21.83 17.03
CA ALA A 808 38.79 22.86 17.94
C ALA A 808 39.21 22.61 19.39
N GLY A 809 39.32 21.34 19.85
CA GLY A 809 39.71 21.03 21.21
C GLY A 809 39.88 19.57 21.51
N THR A 810 40.36 19.24 22.70
CA THR A 810 40.53 17.89 23.21
C THR A 810 40.05 17.75 24.66
N VAL A 811 39.62 16.54 25.07
CA VAL A 811 39.45 16.15 26.46
C VAL A 811 40.48 15.08 26.78
N GLU A 812 41.30 15.31 27.77
CA GLU A 812 42.40 14.41 28.16
C GLU A 812 42.26 14.00 29.60
N TYR A 813 42.49 12.73 29.91
CA TYR A 813 42.68 12.23 31.26
C TYR A 813 44.18 12.07 31.53
N ILE A 814 44.66 12.63 32.61
CA ILE A 814 46.06 12.55 33.08
C ILE A 814 46.05 11.84 34.41
N ALA A 815 46.55 10.61 34.45
CA ALA A 815 46.68 9.83 35.68
C ALA A 815 47.78 10.43 36.61
N ASP A 816 47.72 10.14 37.90
CA ASP A 816 48.66 10.66 38.89
C ASP A 816 50.10 10.19 38.67
N ASP A 817 50.33 9.10 37.88
CA ASP A 817 51.64 8.64 37.42
C ASP A 817 52.15 9.37 36.18
N GLY A 818 51.38 10.33 35.64
CA GLY A 818 51.70 11.10 34.46
C GLY A 818 51.27 10.50 33.13
N ALA A 819 50.66 9.31 33.12
CA ALA A 819 50.11 8.74 31.90
C ALA A 819 48.90 9.56 31.37
N ALA A 820 48.99 9.99 30.14
CA ALA A 820 47.91 10.74 29.45
C ALA A 820 47.11 9.85 28.53
N MET A 821 45.78 10.05 28.47
CA MET A 821 44.85 9.35 27.56
C MET A 821 43.87 10.40 26.99
N THR A 822 43.65 10.37 25.67
CA THR A 822 42.65 11.24 25.03
C THR A 822 41.26 10.62 25.13
N LEU A 823 40.32 11.33 25.74
CA LEU A 823 38.92 10.93 25.91
C LEU A 823 38.04 11.38 24.77
N ALA A 824 38.24 12.60 24.27
CA ALA A 824 37.48 13.15 23.16
C ALA A 824 38.28 14.14 22.32
N LEU A 825 37.91 14.26 21.06
CA LEU A 825 38.43 15.21 20.08
C LEU A 825 37.26 16.01 19.51
N LEU A 826 37.41 17.32 19.46
CA LEU A 826 36.46 18.23 18.82
C LEU A 826 37.10 18.82 17.57
N GLN A 827 36.43 18.70 16.44
CA GLN A 827 36.89 19.20 15.13
C GLN A 827 35.83 20.08 14.49
N GLY A 828 36.21 20.86 13.46
CA GLY A 828 35.26 21.51 12.58
C GLY A 828 34.42 20.44 11.85
N TYR A 829 33.16 20.73 11.62
CA TYR A 829 32.32 19.87 10.77
C TYR A 829 32.54 20.21 9.30
N VAL A 830 32.72 19.20 8.48
CA VAL A 830 32.80 19.34 7.02
C VAL A 830 31.65 18.55 6.41
N GLU A 831 30.78 19.24 5.70
CA GLU A 831 29.72 18.60 4.93
C GLU A 831 30.36 17.68 3.88
N ASN A 832 29.91 16.43 3.83
CA ASN A 832 30.48 15.42 2.94
C ASN A 832 29.39 14.49 2.41
N GLN A 833 29.68 13.86 1.26
CA GLN A 833 28.80 12.88 0.60
C GLN A 833 29.21 11.43 0.91
N GLY A 834 30.02 11.21 1.92
CA GLY A 834 30.53 9.90 2.31
C GLY A 834 32.05 9.93 2.57
N ASP A 835 32.57 8.82 3.02
CA ASP A 835 33.99 8.66 3.26
C ASP A 835 34.77 8.15 2.04
N GLY A 836 36.10 8.33 2.04
CA GLY A 836 36.98 7.92 0.95
C GLY A 836 36.96 6.40 0.70
N TRP A 837 36.64 5.60 1.73
CA TRP A 837 36.50 4.15 1.60
C TRP A 837 35.29 3.77 0.74
N GLN A 838 34.14 4.30 1.04
CA GLN A 838 32.90 4.08 0.28
C GLN A 838 33.03 4.61 -1.15
N TYR A 839 33.63 5.78 -1.32
CA TYR A 839 33.94 6.32 -2.65
C TYR A 839 34.82 5.36 -3.46
N THR A 840 35.89 4.84 -2.84
CA THR A 840 36.83 3.93 -3.50
C THR A 840 36.16 2.60 -3.87
N LEU A 841 35.34 2.04 -2.97
CA LEU A 841 34.59 0.82 -3.26
C LEU A 841 33.64 1.01 -4.43
N GLY A 842 32.85 2.08 -4.42
CA GLY A 842 31.93 2.38 -5.52
C GLY A 842 32.65 2.73 -6.84
N TYR A 843 33.88 3.26 -6.78
CA TYR A 843 34.72 3.46 -7.96
C TYR A 843 35.20 2.13 -8.53
N LEU A 844 35.65 1.22 -7.66
CA LEU A 844 36.12 -0.12 -8.08
C LEU A 844 34.99 -0.97 -8.64
N GLU A 845 33.81 -0.94 -8.06
CA GLU A 845 32.62 -1.61 -8.61
C GLU A 845 32.34 -1.15 -10.05
N ARG A 846 32.25 0.16 -10.27
CA ARG A 846 32.05 0.71 -11.62
C ARG A 846 33.17 0.35 -12.59
N PHE A 847 34.42 0.33 -12.11
CA PHE A 847 35.57 -0.06 -12.92
C PHE A 847 35.46 -1.53 -13.36
N PHE A 848 35.10 -2.45 -12.43
CA PHE A 848 34.91 -3.85 -12.76
C PHE A 848 33.72 -4.11 -13.67
N GLU A 849 32.62 -3.36 -13.50
CA GLU A 849 31.49 -3.40 -14.44
C GLU A 849 31.88 -2.95 -15.84
N GLN A 850 32.67 -1.89 -15.99
CA GLN A 850 33.21 -1.45 -17.27
C GLN A 850 34.12 -2.50 -17.90
N CYS A 851 35.02 -3.08 -17.15
CA CYS A 851 35.88 -4.17 -17.63
C CYS A 851 35.08 -5.40 -18.10
N ASN A 852 33.95 -5.72 -17.43
CA ASN A 852 33.10 -6.83 -17.85
C ASN A 852 32.25 -6.51 -19.09
N THR A 853 31.88 -5.22 -19.30
CA THR A 853 31.14 -4.79 -20.49
C THR A 853 32.04 -4.60 -21.72
N ASP A 854 33.31 -4.25 -21.52
CA ASP A 854 34.30 -4.07 -22.59
C ASP A 854 34.93 -5.41 -23.04
N ALA A 855 34.74 -6.49 -22.28
CA ALA A 855 35.12 -7.84 -22.70
C ALA A 855 34.15 -8.28 -23.80
N SER A 856 34.54 -8.08 -25.07
CA SER A 856 33.87 -8.68 -26.23
C SER A 856 33.71 -10.18 -25.98
N PRO A 857 32.54 -10.78 -26.27
CA PRO A 857 32.39 -12.22 -26.18
C PRO A 857 33.44 -12.87 -27.12
N PRO A 858 34.08 -13.97 -26.73
CA PRO A 858 35.01 -14.65 -27.61
C PRO A 858 34.28 -15.00 -28.89
N GLU A 859 34.84 -14.58 -30.03
CA GLU A 859 34.37 -15.01 -31.34
C GLU A 859 34.32 -16.52 -31.35
N ASN A 860 33.12 -17.10 -31.40
CA ASN A 860 32.94 -18.50 -31.68
C ASN A 860 33.51 -18.79 -33.08
N SER A 861 34.74 -19.23 -33.13
CA SER A 861 35.24 -19.91 -34.28
C SER A 861 34.44 -21.20 -34.46
N ALA A 862 33.38 -21.13 -35.22
CA ALA A 862 32.77 -22.32 -35.81
C ALA A 862 33.72 -22.83 -36.88
N GLU A 863 34.58 -23.80 -36.56
CA GLU A 863 35.19 -24.72 -37.51
C GLU A 863 34.81 -26.13 -37.12
N GLU A 864 33.98 -26.70 -37.98
CA GLU A 864 33.94 -27.99 -38.58
C GLU A 864 34.49 -29.20 -37.77
N HIS A 865 33.62 -30.08 -37.32
CA HIS A 865 33.48 -31.44 -37.89
C HIS A 865 32.17 -32.08 -37.38
#